data_2b7350f3839d4741a595dc8d0f205f5e
#
_entry.id   2b7350f3839d4741a595dc8d0f205f5e
#
_cell.length_a   1.000
_cell.length_b   1.000
_cell.length_c   1.000
_cell.angle_alpha   90.00
_cell.angle_beta   90.00
_cell.angle_gamma   90.00
#
_symmetry.space_group_name_H-M   'P 1'
#
loop_
_entity.id
_entity.type
_entity.pdbx_description
1 polymer ?
#
loop_
_entity_poly.entity_id
_entity_poly.type
_entity_poly.pdbx_seq_one_letter_code
_entity_poly.pdbx_strand_id
1 'polypeptide(L)'
;MRLGVGFCQRSSWVLSCFWRASGFYRLAARWPARPVRQRLTRSFAGFSHRMIDPLIPATLAFRDNGTPFSPRHDDIYHSAVGSLAQAQYVFLQGNGLPERWQRRRIFTVLETGFGMGINFLTTWAAWRADPARCERLHFVSTEKHPFSRADLLRAYAATVADASITGLAQSLADAWPMLVPGTHRLEFEGGRVTLTLVFGDAVDTLPTLWLRADAFYLDGFAPAKNPELWTPAIFKSLARLAGEDATFSTYTSSGDVKRALTQTGFEYRKVEGFGWKRAMLMGRFAPRWRVRRHEPPAPLAVVDRHAVVIGAGLAGCALIERLAARGWRVTSLERHDAFARDASGNPAGVFHPMLSRDDSVASRITRAGFLYALQRWAMLAQAGHRPVRGAEGLLQLAANDDEASMMAAALAAFGYPPEYVTPLERVQAERIAKLPVAHGGWLFPHGGWIDPVTLCAAQCAAAGELLERRFGVDAARVERSGDQWSVLDATGHALARAPVVIFANAHDAARVASLQYAPTQSVRGQLTLLPAGSVPSPGLPVIGEGYAVPLPDGVTLTGATYDIDDPERSMQAAGHIENLQRLAQMLPAFAAAFDQQHAASLAGRVAFRCVASDRLPLIGALADETAAIQDRERLRGAWPLDLPRANGLYGAFAYGSRGLVWAGLGAELIASQIEGEPWPIERDLAEDLDPARFLLRALRQGTAR
;
A
#
# COMPACT_ATOMS: atom_id res chain seq x y z
N MET A 1 -57.84 -10.72 26.20
CA MET A 1 -57.39 -11.25 24.90
C MET A 1 -57.01 -10.13 23.99
N ARG A 2 -55.74 -9.85 23.86
CA ARG A 2 -55.02 -9.23 22.71
C ARG A 2 -53.58 -9.03 23.15
N LEU A 3 -52.73 -9.87 22.60
CA LEU A 3 -51.29 -9.83 22.75
C LEU A 3 -50.74 -8.71 21.91
N GLY A 4 -50.02 -7.78 22.53
CA GLY A 4 -49.25 -6.75 21.87
C GLY A 4 -47.79 -7.18 21.75
N VAL A 5 -47.32 -7.27 20.52
CA VAL A 5 -45.91 -7.58 20.19
C VAL A 5 -45.09 -6.31 20.29
N GLY A 6 -44.17 -6.23 21.24
CA GLY A 6 -43.21 -5.15 21.37
C GLY A 6 -42.04 -5.37 20.43
N PHE A 7 -41.86 -4.50 19.45
CA PHE A 7 -40.66 -4.44 18.61
C PHE A 7 -39.53 -3.72 19.36
N CYS A 8 -38.47 -4.43 19.59
CA CYS A 8 -37.26 -3.94 20.25
C CYS A 8 -36.42 -3.13 19.25
N GLN A 9 -36.35 -1.81 19.41
CA GLN A 9 -35.35 -0.95 18.77
C GLN A 9 -33.98 -1.23 19.38
N ARG A 10 -33.13 -1.93 18.65
CA ARG A 10 -31.68 -2.01 18.92
C ARG A 10 -30.92 -1.94 17.61
N SER A 11 -30.60 -0.74 17.16
CA SER A 11 -29.60 -0.57 16.08
C SER A 11 -29.07 0.86 15.99
N SER A 12 -28.43 1.37 17.04
CA SER A 12 -27.70 2.64 16.96
C SER A 12 -26.44 2.77 17.84
N TRP A 13 -25.96 1.68 18.47
CA TRP A 13 -24.87 1.76 19.44
C TRP A 13 -23.55 1.10 18.99
N VAL A 14 -23.42 0.61 17.77
CA VAL A 14 -22.27 -0.20 17.34
C VAL A 14 -21.14 0.64 16.70
N LEU A 15 -21.37 1.90 16.35
CA LEU A 15 -20.36 2.74 15.68
C LEU A 15 -19.45 3.54 16.64
N SER A 16 -19.70 3.55 17.94
CA SER A 16 -18.98 4.41 18.89
C SER A 16 -17.81 3.76 19.64
N CYS A 17 -17.69 2.44 19.65
CA CYS A 17 -16.73 1.77 20.53
C CYS A 17 -15.30 1.58 19.94
N PHE A 18 -15.13 1.60 18.62
CA PHE A 18 -13.82 1.30 18.00
C PHE A 18 -12.84 2.48 17.92
N TRP A 19 -13.30 3.70 18.17
CA TRP A 19 -12.47 4.90 18.07
C TRP A 19 -11.91 5.40 19.42
N ARG A 20 -12.32 4.81 20.53
CA ARG A 20 -11.89 5.22 21.88
C ARG A 20 -10.47 4.80 22.22
N ALA A 21 -9.96 3.71 21.64
CA ALA A 21 -8.63 3.18 21.93
C ALA A 21 -7.46 4.07 21.48
N SER A 22 -7.72 5.17 20.78
CA SER A 22 -6.68 6.07 20.31
C SER A 22 -6.75 7.48 20.92
N GLY A 23 -7.31 7.65 22.10
CA GLY A 23 -7.32 8.94 22.85
C GLY A 23 -8.14 10.08 22.20
N PHE A 24 -8.96 9.78 21.17
CA PHE A 24 -9.52 10.80 20.27
C PHE A 24 -10.95 11.24 20.59
N TYR A 25 -11.56 10.82 21.70
CA TYR A 25 -13.02 10.92 21.85
C TYR A 25 -13.56 11.95 22.85
N ARG A 26 -12.76 12.76 23.54
CA ARG A 26 -13.32 13.72 24.52
C ARG A 26 -13.69 15.11 24.01
N LEU A 27 -13.50 15.42 22.72
CA LEU A 27 -13.76 16.78 22.19
C LEU A 27 -14.86 16.90 21.12
N ALA A 28 -15.65 15.87 20.87
CA ALA A 28 -16.77 15.94 19.90
C ALA A 28 -18.09 16.55 20.47
N ALA A 29 -18.10 17.06 21.68
CA ALA A 29 -19.32 17.45 22.40
C ALA A 29 -19.67 18.96 22.35
N ARG A 30 -19.15 19.74 21.41
CA ARG A 30 -19.51 21.17 21.26
C ARG A 30 -19.78 21.62 19.83
N TRP A 31 -20.74 20.97 19.17
CA TRP A 31 -21.39 21.57 18.00
C TRP A 31 -22.92 21.45 18.14
N PRO A 32 -23.71 22.53 17.93
CA PRO A 32 -25.15 22.48 18.01
C PRO A 32 -25.69 21.64 16.87
N ALA A 33 -26.40 20.57 17.20
CA ALA A 33 -27.14 19.75 16.26
C ALA A 33 -28.25 20.56 15.60
N ARG A 34 -28.12 20.89 14.32
CA ARG A 34 -29.27 21.20 13.49
C ARG A 34 -29.82 19.92 12.87
N PRO A 35 -31.11 19.63 12.97
CA PRO A 35 -31.68 18.41 12.41
C PRO A 35 -31.80 18.55 10.89
N VAL A 36 -30.94 17.91 10.14
CA VAL A 36 -31.16 17.65 8.70
C VAL A 36 -31.88 16.30 8.61
N ARG A 37 -33.20 16.38 8.54
CA ARG A 37 -34.07 15.22 8.25
C ARG A 37 -33.95 14.81 6.79
N GLN A 38 -33.67 13.52 6.62
CA GLN A 38 -34.11 12.65 5.52
C GLN A 38 -34.01 13.17 4.08
N ARG A 39 -32.95 12.82 3.37
CA ARG A 39 -32.94 12.37 1.95
C ARG A 39 -31.53 11.98 1.48
N LEU A 40 -30.94 10.93 2.06
CA LEU A 40 -29.70 10.34 1.55
C LEU A 40 -29.73 8.81 1.67
N THR A 41 -30.83 8.20 1.22
CA THR A 41 -30.94 6.75 1.10
C THR A 41 -31.31 6.35 -0.32
N ARG A 42 -30.41 6.65 -1.28
CA ARG A 42 -30.40 6.02 -2.61
C ARG A 42 -29.15 6.44 -3.35
N SER A 43 -28.00 5.87 -3.05
CA SER A 43 -26.86 5.74 -4.00
C SER A 43 -25.66 4.94 -3.47
N PHE A 44 -25.76 4.23 -2.35
CA PHE A 44 -24.71 3.30 -1.87
C PHE A 44 -25.16 1.83 -1.91
N ALA A 45 -26.14 1.48 -2.73
CA ALA A 45 -26.57 0.10 -2.92
C ALA A 45 -25.74 -0.57 -4.05
N GLY A 46 -24.48 -0.87 -3.78
CA GLY A 46 -23.62 -1.54 -4.76
C GLY A 46 -22.39 -2.24 -4.19
N PHE A 47 -21.95 -1.87 -3.00
CA PHE A 47 -20.90 -2.62 -2.29
C PHE A 47 -21.53 -3.23 -1.03
N SER A 48 -22.01 -4.46 -1.15
CA SER A 48 -22.25 -5.29 0.03
C SER A 48 -20.93 -5.38 0.77
N HIS A 49 -20.91 -5.12 2.08
CA HIS A 49 -19.81 -5.50 2.97
C HIS A 49 -19.67 -7.04 2.90
N ARG A 50 -18.96 -7.53 1.88
CA ARG A 50 -18.48 -8.90 1.88
C ARG A 50 -17.41 -8.95 2.94
N MET A 51 -17.65 -9.70 4.01
CA MET A 51 -16.57 -10.16 4.87
C MET A 51 -15.51 -10.79 3.95
N ILE A 52 -14.26 -10.38 4.12
CA ILE A 52 -13.16 -10.99 3.35
C ILE A 52 -13.10 -12.44 3.77
N ASP A 53 -13.19 -13.35 2.79
CA ASP A 53 -12.95 -14.76 3.04
C ASP A 53 -11.49 -14.94 3.49
N PRO A 54 -11.24 -15.73 4.54
CA PRO A 54 -9.89 -16.04 4.99
C PRO A 54 -9.04 -16.58 3.83
N LEU A 55 -7.81 -16.10 3.71
CA LEU A 55 -6.86 -16.65 2.76
C LEU A 55 -6.48 -18.07 3.19
N ILE A 56 -6.83 -19.05 2.37
CA ILE A 56 -6.54 -20.46 2.66
C ILE A 56 -5.35 -20.89 1.80
N PRO A 57 -4.19 -21.17 2.39
CA PRO A 57 -3.02 -21.64 1.66
C PRO A 57 -3.28 -22.93 0.86
N ALA A 58 -2.55 -23.10 -0.23
CA ALA A 58 -2.56 -24.34 -1.00
C ALA A 58 -1.99 -25.49 -0.19
N THR A 59 -2.54 -26.69 -0.41
CA THR A 59 -1.98 -27.94 0.11
C THR A 59 -1.15 -28.57 -1.00
N LEU A 60 0.15 -28.76 -0.77
CA LEU A 60 1.06 -29.41 -1.71
C LEU A 60 1.01 -30.93 -1.53
N ALA A 61 0.71 -31.66 -2.60
CA ALA A 61 0.90 -33.08 -2.71
C ALA A 61 1.71 -33.41 -3.98
N PHE A 62 2.13 -34.66 -4.10
CA PHE A 62 2.87 -35.15 -5.27
C PHE A 62 2.22 -36.41 -5.79
N ARG A 63 2.18 -36.60 -7.11
CA ARG A 63 1.85 -37.85 -7.76
C ARG A 63 3.02 -38.84 -7.61
N ASP A 64 2.82 -40.10 -7.90
CA ASP A 64 3.86 -41.15 -7.83
C ASP A 64 5.09 -40.84 -8.70
N ASN A 65 4.91 -40.08 -9.76
CA ASN A 65 5.99 -39.62 -10.64
C ASN A 65 6.66 -38.32 -10.18
N GLY A 66 6.38 -37.84 -8.97
CA GLY A 66 6.95 -36.61 -8.42
C GLY A 66 6.31 -35.30 -8.91
N THR A 67 5.26 -35.35 -9.74
CA THR A 67 4.60 -34.11 -10.23
C THR A 67 3.78 -33.47 -9.12
N PRO A 68 3.95 -32.15 -8.82
CA PRO A 68 3.15 -31.43 -7.87
C PRO A 68 1.66 -31.42 -8.25
N PHE A 69 0.82 -31.65 -7.27
CA PHE A 69 -0.60 -31.91 -7.42
C PHE A 69 -1.41 -31.17 -6.36
N SER A 70 -2.57 -30.65 -6.75
CA SER A 70 -3.56 -30.04 -5.86
C SER A 70 -4.65 -31.03 -5.49
N PRO A 71 -4.73 -31.51 -4.23
CA PRO A 71 -5.85 -32.34 -3.79
C PRO A 71 -7.20 -31.64 -3.88
N ARG A 72 -7.23 -30.31 -3.69
CA ARG A 72 -8.45 -29.50 -3.73
C ARG A 72 -9.10 -29.50 -5.11
N HIS A 73 -8.28 -29.36 -6.17
CA HIS A 73 -8.75 -29.28 -7.55
C HIS A 73 -8.64 -30.60 -8.32
N ASP A 74 -8.07 -31.63 -7.69
CA ASP A 74 -7.73 -32.91 -8.32
C ASP A 74 -7.01 -32.72 -9.66
N ASP A 75 -6.03 -31.78 -9.70
CA ASP A 75 -5.29 -31.42 -10.90
C ASP A 75 -3.81 -31.18 -10.61
N ILE A 76 -2.95 -31.26 -11.63
CA ILE A 76 -1.52 -31.02 -11.53
C ILE A 76 -1.19 -29.54 -11.78
N TYR A 77 -0.17 -29.02 -11.06
CA TYR A 77 0.26 -27.63 -11.24
C TYR A 77 0.96 -27.38 -12.58
N HIS A 78 1.55 -28.38 -13.20
CA HIS A 78 2.20 -28.31 -14.51
C HIS A 78 2.26 -29.68 -15.19
N SER A 79 2.59 -29.69 -16.48
CA SER A 79 2.75 -30.93 -17.24
C SER A 79 3.87 -31.82 -16.67
N ALA A 80 3.61 -33.11 -16.58
CA ALA A 80 4.63 -34.10 -16.21
C ALA A 80 5.79 -34.19 -17.21
N VAL A 81 5.65 -33.64 -18.43
CA VAL A 81 6.71 -33.58 -19.46
C VAL A 81 7.79 -32.55 -19.09
N GLY A 82 7.44 -31.54 -18.26
CA GLY A 82 8.37 -30.51 -17.80
C GLY A 82 7.67 -29.18 -17.58
N SER A 83 7.87 -28.61 -16.40
CA SER A 83 7.27 -27.34 -15.99
C SER A 83 7.82 -26.14 -16.77
N LEU A 84 9.16 -26.02 -16.81
CA LEU A 84 9.85 -24.92 -17.49
C LEU A 84 9.63 -24.95 -19.00
N ALA A 85 9.68 -26.13 -19.62
CA ALA A 85 9.44 -26.30 -21.05
C ALA A 85 7.98 -25.93 -21.40
N GLN A 86 7.01 -26.28 -20.55
CA GLN A 86 5.61 -25.85 -20.72
C GLN A 86 5.49 -24.33 -20.63
N ALA A 87 6.07 -23.70 -19.61
CA ALA A 87 6.03 -22.26 -19.43
C ALA A 87 6.65 -21.50 -20.61
N GLN A 88 7.79 -21.99 -21.10
CA GLN A 88 8.48 -21.44 -22.26
C GLN A 88 7.64 -21.56 -23.55
N TYR A 89 7.09 -22.75 -23.83
CA TYR A 89 6.36 -23.00 -25.06
C TYR A 89 4.99 -22.31 -25.05
N VAL A 90 4.21 -22.57 -23.99
CA VAL A 90 2.82 -22.11 -23.94
C VAL A 90 2.75 -20.61 -23.71
N PHE A 91 3.46 -20.09 -22.70
CA PHE A 91 3.23 -18.72 -22.24
C PHE A 91 4.23 -17.73 -22.83
N LEU A 92 5.53 -18.02 -22.79
CA LEU A 92 6.54 -17.11 -23.31
C LEU A 92 6.44 -17.00 -24.84
N GLN A 93 6.68 -18.11 -25.55
CA GLN A 93 6.62 -18.15 -27.02
C GLN A 93 5.21 -17.90 -27.55
N GLY A 94 4.18 -18.41 -26.84
CA GLY A 94 2.78 -18.17 -27.17
C GLY A 94 2.38 -16.70 -27.19
N ASN A 95 3.10 -15.84 -26.47
CA ASN A 95 2.95 -14.39 -26.49
C ASN A 95 4.00 -13.65 -27.34
N GLY A 96 4.83 -14.37 -28.09
CA GLY A 96 5.87 -13.80 -28.97
C GLY A 96 7.01 -13.13 -28.17
N LEU A 97 7.35 -13.70 -27.02
CA LEU A 97 8.48 -13.26 -26.21
C LEU A 97 9.71 -14.14 -26.50
N PRO A 98 10.93 -13.53 -26.54
CA PRO A 98 11.29 -12.20 -26.05
C PRO A 98 11.08 -11.05 -27.03
N GLU A 99 10.84 -11.26 -28.32
CA GLU A 99 10.89 -10.25 -29.38
C GLU A 99 9.98 -9.04 -29.08
N ARG A 100 8.78 -9.26 -28.50
CA ARG A 100 7.81 -8.20 -28.24
C ARG A 100 8.20 -7.22 -27.13
N TRP A 101 9.04 -7.60 -26.19
CA TRP A 101 9.49 -6.68 -25.15
C TRP A 101 10.78 -5.93 -25.50
N GLN A 102 11.47 -6.36 -26.57
CA GLN A 102 12.77 -5.78 -26.92
C GLN A 102 12.69 -4.27 -27.16
N ARG A 103 13.63 -3.55 -26.61
CA ARG A 103 13.77 -2.08 -26.71
C ARG A 103 12.57 -1.28 -26.19
N ARG A 104 11.61 -1.94 -25.50
CA ARG A 104 10.56 -1.21 -24.78
C ARG A 104 11.08 -0.72 -23.45
N ARG A 105 10.55 0.40 -23.00
CA ARG A 105 10.85 0.89 -21.64
C ARG A 105 10.17 0.03 -20.58
N ILE A 106 8.91 -0.30 -20.77
CA ILE A 106 8.11 -1.11 -19.86
C ILE A 106 7.43 -2.22 -20.64
N PHE A 107 7.35 -3.39 -20.03
CA PHE A 107 6.53 -4.50 -20.51
C PHE A 107 5.79 -5.13 -19.33
N THR A 108 4.47 -5.31 -19.48
CA THR A 108 3.60 -5.83 -18.42
C THR A 108 2.98 -7.15 -18.82
N VAL A 109 3.20 -8.19 -18.03
CA VAL A 109 2.53 -9.48 -18.10
C VAL A 109 1.46 -9.55 -17.01
N LEU A 110 0.25 -10.01 -17.37
CA LEU A 110 -0.81 -10.35 -16.41
C LEU A 110 -1.15 -11.83 -16.49
N GLU A 111 -1.05 -12.52 -15.35
CA GLU A 111 -1.34 -13.94 -15.18
C GLU A 111 -2.57 -14.15 -14.31
N THR A 112 -3.35 -15.21 -14.56
CA THR A 112 -4.59 -15.50 -13.81
C THR A 112 -4.46 -16.51 -12.68
N GLY A 113 -3.36 -17.23 -12.56
CA GLY A 113 -3.08 -18.17 -11.46
C GLY A 113 -1.58 -18.35 -11.29
N PHE A 114 -1.03 -17.89 -10.16
CA PHE A 114 0.42 -17.89 -9.92
C PHE A 114 0.96 -19.29 -9.64
N GLY A 115 0.22 -20.08 -8.86
CA GLY A 115 0.65 -21.42 -8.44
C GLY A 115 2.02 -21.39 -7.78
N MET A 116 2.99 -22.11 -8.38
CA MET A 116 4.37 -22.14 -7.92
C MET A 116 5.25 -21.05 -8.55
N GLY A 117 4.70 -20.15 -9.38
CA GLY A 117 5.44 -19.08 -10.04
C GLY A 117 6.39 -19.51 -11.15
N ILE A 118 6.21 -20.69 -11.72
CA ILE A 118 7.08 -21.20 -12.79
C ILE A 118 7.06 -20.30 -14.02
N ASN A 119 5.89 -19.78 -14.40
CA ASN A 119 5.78 -18.86 -15.52
C ASN A 119 6.54 -17.54 -15.26
N PHE A 120 6.45 -17.01 -14.04
CA PHE A 120 7.23 -15.85 -13.64
C PHE A 120 8.74 -16.12 -13.68
N LEU A 121 9.20 -17.22 -13.09
CA LEU A 121 10.62 -17.60 -13.06
C LEU A 121 11.19 -17.79 -14.48
N THR A 122 10.42 -18.45 -15.36
CA THR A 122 10.80 -18.64 -16.76
C THR A 122 10.89 -17.31 -17.51
N THR A 123 9.91 -16.41 -17.26
CA THR A 123 9.87 -15.09 -17.89
C THR A 123 11.01 -14.20 -17.37
N TRP A 124 11.30 -14.24 -16.07
CA TRP A 124 12.42 -13.51 -15.46
C TRP A 124 13.78 -14.00 -16.00
N ALA A 125 13.98 -15.31 -16.08
CA ALA A 125 15.19 -15.89 -16.65
C ALA A 125 15.39 -15.47 -18.12
N ALA A 126 14.33 -15.52 -18.93
CA ALA A 126 14.37 -15.08 -20.33
C ALA A 126 14.66 -13.58 -20.44
N TRP A 127 14.04 -12.74 -19.60
CA TRP A 127 14.34 -11.30 -19.53
C TRP A 127 15.81 -11.04 -19.16
N ARG A 128 16.33 -11.78 -18.18
CA ARG A 128 17.72 -11.64 -17.73
C ARG A 128 18.73 -12.03 -18.82
N ALA A 129 18.40 -13.04 -19.62
CA ALA A 129 19.23 -13.56 -20.70
C ALA A 129 19.21 -12.69 -21.97
N ASP A 130 18.16 -11.88 -22.20
CA ASP A 130 18.02 -11.08 -23.42
C ASP A 130 18.76 -9.74 -23.31
N PRO A 131 19.83 -9.50 -24.12
CA PRO A 131 20.56 -8.23 -24.10
C PRO A 131 19.72 -7.05 -24.61
N ALA A 132 18.67 -7.29 -25.41
CA ALA A 132 17.75 -6.27 -25.92
C ALA A 132 16.47 -6.13 -25.09
N ARG A 133 16.40 -6.73 -23.91
CA ARG A 133 15.24 -6.73 -23.02
C ARG A 133 14.69 -5.34 -22.73
N CYS A 134 13.41 -5.27 -22.36
CA CYS A 134 12.84 -4.03 -21.85
C CYS A 134 13.55 -3.55 -20.56
N GLU A 135 13.54 -2.25 -20.32
CA GLU A 135 14.20 -1.67 -19.14
C GLU A 135 13.56 -2.17 -17.83
N ARG A 136 12.23 -2.30 -17.81
CA ARG A 136 11.44 -2.73 -16.66
C ARG A 136 10.39 -3.75 -17.06
N LEU A 137 10.44 -4.91 -16.42
CA LEU A 137 9.45 -5.98 -16.54
C LEU A 137 8.51 -5.96 -15.33
N HIS A 138 7.22 -5.79 -15.57
CA HIS A 138 6.19 -5.97 -14.58
C HIS A 138 5.45 -7.29 -14.81
N PHE A 139 5.43 -8.14 -13.80
CA PHE A 139 4.65 -9.36 -13.81
C PHE A 139 3.60 -9.27 -12.71
N VAL A 140 2.32 -9.27 -13.09
CA VAL A 140 1.19 -9.19 -12.17
C VAL A 140 0.46 -10.53 -12.21
N SER A 141 0.18 -11.12 -11.06
CA SER A 141 -0.52 -12.40 -11.00
C SER A 141 -1.51 -12.45 -9.85
N THR A 142 -2.68 -13.04 -10.08
CA THR A 142 -3.66 -13.31 -9.03
C THR A 142 -3.49 -14.73 -8.52
N GLU A 143 -3.70 -14.93 -7.20
CA GLU A 143 -3.63 -16.26 -6.60
C GLU A 143 -4.62 -16.39 -5.43
N LYS A 144 -5.52 -17.36 -5.52
CA LYS A 144 -6.54 -17.61 -4.49
C LYS A 144 -6.01 -18.43 -3.32
N HIS A 145 -5.10 -19.34 -3.59
CA HIS A 145 -4.54 -20.29 -2.63
C HIS A 145 -3.01 -20.30 -2.71
N PRO A 146 -2.32 -19.25 -2.23
CA PRO A 146 -0.88 -19.18 -2.30
C PRO A 146 -0.23 -20.28 -1.45
N PHE A 147 0.90 -20.78 -1.90
CA PHE A 147 1.71 -21.73 -1.13
C PHE A 147 2.29 -21.08 0.12
N SER A 148 2.47 -21.88 1.19
CA SER A 148 3.41 -21.50 2.23
C SER A 148 4.83 -21.43 1.66
N ARG A 149 5.70 -20.60 2.25
CA ARG A 149 7.12 -20.55 1.84
C ARG A 149 7.78 -21.93 1.90
N ALA A 150 7.46 -22.75 2.90
CA ALA A 150 7.99 -24.09 3.07
C ALA A 150 7.54 -25.02 1.92
N ASP A 151 6.26 -25.00 1.56
CA ASP A 151 5.74 -25.82 0.46
C ASP A 151 6.26 -25.34 -0.90
N LEU A 152 6.44 -24.02 -1.09
CA LEU A 152 7.03 -23.46 -2.29
C LEU A 152 8.48 -23.99 -2.49
N LEU A 153 9.30 -23.98 -1.44
CA LEU A 153 10.66 -24.55 -1.48
C LEU A 153 10.65 -26.06 -1.76
N ARG A 154 9.72 -26.80 -1.17
CA ARG A 154 9.55 -28.25 -1.45
C ARG A 154 9.16 -28.50 -2.91
N ALA A 155 8.26 -27.67 -3.45
CA ALA A 155 7.84 -27.74 -4.85
C ALA A 155 9.03 -27.44 -5.80
N TYR A 156 9.84 -26.42 -5.48
CA TYR A 156 11.04 -26.08 -6.27
C TYR A 156 12.08 -27.20 -6.25
N ALA A 157 12.35 -27.81 -5.10
CA ALA A 157 13.27 -28.92 -4.98
C ALA A 157 12.88 -30.13 -5.86
N ALA A 158 11.57 -30.34 -6.06
CA ALA A 158 11.05 -31.42 -6.92
C ALA A 158 10.96 -31.04 -8.41
N THR A 159 10.90 -29.73 -8.75
CA THR A 159 10.47 -29.28 -10.07
C THR A 159 11.53 -28.50 -10.83
N VAL A 160 12.39 -27.74 -10.13
CA VAL A 160 13.35 -26.81 -10.70
C VAL A 160 14.75 -27.41 -10.61
N ALA A 161 15.14 -28.15 -11.65
CA ALA A 161 16.48 -28.76 -11.74
C ALA A 161 17.49 -27.87 -12.51
N ASP A 162 17.02 -26.85 -13.24
CA ASP A 162 17.88 -25.95 -14.04
C ASP A 162 18.58 -24.94 -13.13
N ALA A 163 19.93 -24.95 -13.16
CA ALA A 163 20.77 -24.09 -12.35
C ALA A 163 20.52 -22.59 -12.59
N SER A 164 20.13 -22.20 -13.81
CA SER A 164 19.80 -20.79 -14.15
C SER A 164 18.53 -20.30 -13.47
N ILE A 165 17.61 -21.19 -13.16
CA ILE A 165 16.32 -20.90 -12.51
C ILE A 165 16.39 -21.09 -10.99
N THR A 166 17.21 -22.03 -10.51
CA THR A 166 17.30 -22.36 -9.07
C THR A 166 17.63 -21.14 -8.21
N GLY A 167 18.58 -20.29 -8.65
CA GLY A 167 18.92 -19.06 -7.96
C GLY A 167 17.77 -18.03 -7.93
N LEU A 168 16.99 -17.96 -9.00
CA LEU A 168 15.81 -17.08 -9.09
C LEU A 168 14.69 -17.61 -8.19
N ALA A 169 14.46 -18.91 -8.18
CA ALA A 169 13.49 -19.58 -7.32
C ALA A 169 13.81 -19.35 -5.83
N GLN A 170 15.09 -19.42 -5.45
CA GLN A 170 15.51 -19.10 -4.09
C GLN A 170 15.25 -17.61 -3.77
N SER A 171 15.61 -16.70 -4.67
CA SER A 171 15.36 -15.26 -4.50
C SER A 171 13.86 -14.95 -4.34
N LEU A 172 13.00 -15.64 -5.10
CA LEU A 172 11.55 -15.51 -4.95
C LEU A 172 11.06 -16.05 -3.61
N ALA A 173 11.55 -17.23 -3.17
CA ALA A 173 11.20 -17.82 -1.89
C ALA A 173 11.67 -16.97 -0.69
N ASP A 174 12.81 -16.29 -0.81
CA ASP A 174 13.33 -15.39 0.23
C ASP A 174 12.53 -14.09 0.32
N ALA A 175 11.98 -13.62 -0.80
CA ALA A 175 11.10 -12.46 -0.87
C ALA A 175 9.61 -12.82 -0.68
N TRP A 176 9.27 -14.09 -0.43
CA TRP A 176 7.87 -14.54 -0.38
C TRP A 176 7.09 -13.79 0.70
N PRO A 177 5.93 -13.20 0.37
CA PRO A 177 5.22 -12.34 1.31
C PRO A 177 4.48 -13.16 2.38
N MET A 178 4.11 -12.49 3.48
CA MET A 178 3.17 -13.05 4.43
C MET A 178 1.83 -13.34 3.74
N LEU A 179 1.19 -14.45 4.10
CA LEU A 179 -0.03 -14.91 3.46
C LEU A 179 -1.25 -14.15 4.01
N VAL A 180 -1.36 -12.88 3.65
CA VAL A 180 -2.51 -12.03 3.97
C VAL A 180 -3.17 -11.52 2.68
N PRO A 181 -4.50 -11.30 2.66
CA PRO A 181 -5.21 -10.84 1.46
C PRO A 181 -4.73 -9.47 0.97
N GLY A 182 -4.81 -9.24 -0.34
CA GLY A 182 -4.50 -7.96 -0.99
C GLY A 182 -3.27 -8.00 -1.89
N THR A 183 -2.77 -6.84 -2.23
CA THR A 183 -1.68 -6.67 -3.19
C THR A 183 -0.32 -6.66 -2.51
N HIS A 184 0.59 -7.49 -3.01
CA HIS A 184 1.99 -7.62 -2.56
C HIS A 184 2.92 -7.31 -3.72
N ARG A 185 3.77 -6.31 -3.58
CA ARG A 185 4.73 -5.94 -4.61
C ARG A 185 6.14 -6.34 -4.19
N LEU A 186 6.78 -7.21 -4.99
CA LEU A 186 8.13 -7.70 -4.81
C LEU A 186 9.03 -7.12 -5.92
N GLU A 187 10.23 -6.71 -5.56
CA GLU A 187 11.18 -6.11 -6.51
C GLU A 187 12.46 -6.95 -6.59
N PHE A 188 12.92 -7.17 -7.82
CA PHE A 188 14.14 -7.91 -8.13
C PHE A 188 14.99 -7.12 -9.13
N GLU A 189 16.25 -7.50 -9.35
CA GLU A 189 17.17 -6.87 -10.29
C GLU A 189 17.30 -5.34 -10.09
N GLY A 190 17.35 -4.90 -8.82
CA GLY A 190 17.38 -3.47 -8.50
C GLY A 190 16.09 -2.73 -8.86
N GLY A 191 14.95 -3.42 -8.82
CA GLY A 191 13.64 -2.88 -9.15
C GLY A 191 13.29 -2.90 -10.65
N ARG A 192 14.15 -3.49 -11.50
CA ARG A 192 13.85 -3.64 -12.94
C ARG A 192 12.92 -4.79 -13.25
N VAL A 193 12.82 -5.79 -12.38
CA VAL A 193 11.82 -6.84 -12.43
C VAL A 193 10.92 -6.68 -11.21
N THR A 194 9.64 -6.48 -11.44
CA THR A 194 8.63 -6.30 -10.38
C THR A 194 7.58 -7.40 -10.50
N LEU A 195 7.40 -8.16 -9.43
CA LEU A 195 6.30 -9.10 -9.28
C LEU A 195 5.24 -8.48 -8.36
N THR A 196 4.03 -8.35 -8.88
CA THR A 196 2.87 -7.94 -8.08
C THR A 196 1.94 -9.14 -7.93
N LEU A 197 1.90 -9.70 -6.73
CA LEU A 197 0.98 -10.79 -6.37
C LEU A 197 -0.28 -10.20 -5.75
N VAL A 198 -1.43 -10.68 -6.19
CA VAL A 198 -2.73 -10.27 -5.64
C VAL A 198 -3.40 -11.50 -5.06
N PHE A 199 -3.34 -11.61 -3.72
CA PHE A 199 -3.90 -12.75 -3.00
C PHE A 199 -5.39 -12.55 -2.77
N GLY A 200 -6.19 -13.43 -3.37
CA GLY A 200 -7.65 -13.44 -3.33
C GLY A 200 -8.27 -14.06 -4.57
N ASP A 201 -9.59 -14.16 -4.59
CA ASP A 201 -10.31 -14.68 -5.76
C ASP A 201 -10.17 -13.75 -6.96
N ALA A 202 -9.83 -14.31 -8.11
CA ALA A 202 -9.63 -13.53 -9.35
C ALA A 202 -10.89 -12.76 -9.78
N VAL A 203 -12.09 -13.26 -9.46
CA VAL A 203 -13.35 -12.58 -9.77
C VAL A 203 -13.51 -11.27 -8.99
N ASP A 204 -12.95 -11.19 -7.80
CA ASP A 204 -12.99 -10.02 -6.94
C ASP A 204 -11.75 -9.13 -7.13
N THR A 205 -10.58 -9.72 -7.39
CA THR A 205 -9.30 -8.99 -7.45
C THR A 205 -9.01 -8.38 -8.82
N LEU A 206 -9.28 -9.06 -9.95
CA LEU A 206 -9.04 -8.50 -11.28
C LEU A 206 -9.79 -7.18 -11.55
N PRO A 207 -11.04 -6.98 -11.09
CA PRO A 207 -11.72 -5.70 -11.23
C PRO A 207 -11.03 -4.54 -10.51
N THR A 208 -10.24 -4.81 -9.46
CA THR A 208 -9.55 -3.78 -8.67
C THR A 208 -8.16 -3.42 -9.19
N LEU A 209 -7.61 -4.21 -10.12
CA LEU A 209 -6.31 -3.91 -10.72
C LEU A 209 -6.37 -2.66 -11.60
N TRP A 210 -5.25 -1.92 -11.63
CA TRP A 210 -5.08 -0.75 -12.47
C TRP A 210 -3.75 -0.82 -13.22
N LEU A 211 -3.82 -1.30 -14.47
CA LEU A 211 -2.68 -1.53 -15.34
C LEU A 211 -3.11 -1.64 -16.81
N ARG A 212 -2.13 -1.64 -17.73
CA ARG A 212 -2.28 -2.06 -19.12
C ARG A 212 -1.37 -3.25 -19.36
N ALA A 213 -1.96 -4.43 -19.63
CA ALA A 213 -1.19 -5.64 -19.91
C ALA A 213 -0.78 -5.68 -21.38
N ASP A 214 0.49 -5.99 -21.64
CA ASP A 214 1.02 -6.26 -22.98
C ASP A 214 0.84 -7.75 -23.36
N ALA A 215 0.88 -8.63 -22.36
CA ALA A 215 0.69 -10.06 -22.55
C ALA A 215 -0.14 -10.66 -21.40
N PHE A 216 -1.01 -11.60 -21.74
CA PHE A 216 -1.78 -12.37 -20.79
C PHE A 216 -1.31 -13.83 -20.78
N TYR A 217 -0.99 -14.33 -19.60
CA TYR A 217 -0.79 -15.74 -19.33
C TYR A 217 -2.06 -16.27 -18.66
N LEU A 218 -2.96 -16.86 -19.48
CA LEU A 218 -4.22 -17.40 -18.99
C LEU A 218 -3.95 -18.81 -18.46
N ASP A 219 -3.46 -18.86 -17.24
CA ASP A 219 -3.11 -20.10 -16.54
C ASP A 219 -4.03 -20.35 -15.35
N GLY A 220 -3.97 -21.55 -14.80
CA GLY A 220 -4.78 -22.05 -13.71
C GLY A 220 -5.19 -23.50 -13.97
N PHE A 221 -5.90 -24.12 -13.03
CA PHE A 221 -6.40 -25.49 -13.19
C PHE A 221 -7.40 -25.61 -14.35
N ALA A 222 -7.54 -26.81 -14.90
CA ALA A 222 -8.37 -27.08 -16.07
C ALA A 222 -9.80 -26.53 -15.88
N PRO A 223 -10.43 -25.95 -16.95
CA PRO A 223 -11.78 -25.37 -16.84
C PRO A 223 -12.84 -26.29 -16.23
N ALA A 224 -12.69 -27.61 -16.41
CA ALA A 224 -13.59 -28.61 -15.80
C ALA A 224 -13.32 -28.81 -14.28
N LYS A 225 -12.13 -28.45 -13.79
CA LYS A 225 -11.69 -28.60 -12.38
C LYS A 225 -11.78 -27.30 -11.58
N ASN A 226 -11.66 -26.16 -12.26
CA ASN A 226 -11.76 -24.82 -11.69
C ASN A 226 -12.57 -23.89 -12.60
N PRO A 227 -13.88 -24.11 -12.79
CA PRO A 227 -14.69 -23.33 -13.71
C PRO A 227 -14.79 -21.84 -13.32
N GLU A 228 -14.60 -21.49 -12.06
CA GLU A 228 -14.71 -20.13 -11.53
C GLU A 228 -13.70 -19.19 -12.20
N LEU A 229 -12.47 -19.64 -12.48
CA LEU A 229 -11.41 -18.85 -13.10
C LEU A 229 -11.67 -18.58 -14.60
N TRP A 230 -12.58 -19.33 -15.23
CA TRP A 230 -12.83 -19.28 -16.68
C TRP A 230 -14.20 -18.67 -17.04
N THR A 231 -14.75 -17.86 -16.13
CA THR A 231 -16.07 -17.23 -16.31
C THR A 231 -16.01 -16.00 -17.22
N PRO A 232 -17.12 -15.60 -17.84
CA PRO A 232 -17.20 -14.36 -18.63
C PRO A 232 -16.83 -13.10 -17.85
N ALA A 233 -17.01 -13.09 -16.51
CA ALA A 233 -16.62 -11.97 -15.65
C ALA A 233 -15.09 -11.78 -15.63
N ILE A 234 -14.34 -12.86 -15.54
CA ILE A 234 -12.87 -12.85 -15.63
C ILE A 234 -12.44 -12.26 -16.98
N PHE A 235 -12.95 -12.78 -18.10
CA PHE A 235 -12.57 -12.30 -19.44
C PHE A 235 -12.94 -10.83 -19.68
N LYS A 236 -14.04 -10.32 -19.10
CA LYS A 236 -14.39 -8.90 -19.14
C LYS A 236 -13.36 -8.05 -18.41
N SER A 237 -12.88 -8.52 -17.25
CA SER A 237 -11.81 -7.84 -16.49
C SER A 237 -10.49 -7.83 -17.25
N LEU A 238 -10.12 -8.96 -17.89
CA LEU A 238 -8.94 -9.04 -18.74
C LEU A 238 -9.03 -8.07 -19.93
N ALA A 239 -10.20 -8.01 -20.62
CA ALA A 239 -10.42 -7.09 -21.72
C ALA A 239 -10.28 -5.61 -21.32
N ARG A 240 -10.72 -5.24 -20.11
CA ARG A 240 -10.52 -3.90 -19.53
C ARG A 240 -9.04 -3.58 -19.29
N LEU A 241 -8.26 -4.58 -18.88
CA LEU A 241 -6.85 -4.45 -18.56
C LEU A 241 -5.91 -4.57 -19.76
N ALA A 242 -6.45 -4.92 -20.94
CA ALA A 242 -5.65 -5.13 -22.14
C ALA A 242 -5.08 -3.83 -22.72
N GLY A 243 -3.79 -3.81 -23.02
CA GLY A 243 -3.13 -2.82 -23.84
C GLY A 243 -3.62 -2.89 -25.30
N GLU A 244 -3.18 -1.97 -26.15
CA GLU A 244 -3.66 -1.87 -27.55
C GLU A 244 -3.23 -3.08 -28.38
N ASP A 245 -2.02 -3.58 -28.18
CA ASP A 245 -1.41 -4.70 -28.90
C ASP A 245 -1.28 -5.96 -28.00
N ALA A 246 -2.09 -6.03 -26.93
CA ALA A 246 -2.01 -7.12 -25.98
C ALA A 246 -2.23 -8.48 -26.64
N THR A 247 -1.37 -9.46 -26.31
CA THR A 247 -1.51 -10.85 -26.70
C THR A 247 -1.95 -11.72 -25.55
N PHE A 248 -2.39 -12.92 -25.83
CA PHE A 248 -2.63 -13.93 -24.81
C PHE A 248 -2.23 -15.32 -25.29
N SER A 249 -1.96 -16.19 -24.35
CA SER A 249 -1.83 -17.62 -24.57
C SER A 249 -2.38 -18.42 -23.40
N THR A 250 -2.84 -19.63 -23.69
CA THR A 250 -3.35 -20.59 -22.71
C THR A 250 -3.19 -22.01 -23.19
N TYR A 251 -2.88 -22.91 -22.29
CA TYR A 251 -2.75 -24.33 -22.60
C TYR A 251 -4.08 -25.02 -22.96
N THR A 252 -5.22 -24.38 -22.64
CA THR A 252 -6.54 -24.98 -22.89
C THR A 252 -7.13 -24.58 -24.25
N SER A 253 -7.90 -25.47 -24.87
CA SER A 253 -8.68 -25.19 -26.08
C SER A 253 -10.18 -25.44 -25.87
N SER A 254 -10.66 -25.29 -24.62
CA SER A 254 -12.06 -25.48 -24.24
C SER A 254 -13.03 -24.60 -25.05
N GLY A 255 -14.25 -25.12 -25.31
CA GLY A 255 -15.30 -24.40 -26.03
C GLY A 255 -15.76 -23.14 -25.28
N ASP A 256 -15.86 -23.21 -23.94
CA ASP A 256 -16.30 -22.08 -23.11
C ASP A 256 -15.27 -20.95 -23.12
N VAL A 257 -13.98 -21.28 -23.02
CA VAL A 257 -12.89 -20.32 -23.12
C VAL A 257 -12.89 -19.61 -24.48
N LYS A 258 -13.07 -20.34 -25.57
CA LYS A 258 -13.18 -19.75 -26.92
C LYS A 258 -14.34 -18.76 -27.01
N ARG A 259 -15.53 -19.15 -26.52
CA ARG A 259 -16.71 -18.27 -26.52
C ARG A 259 -16.45 -17.00 -25.70
N ALA A 260 -15.89 -17.13 -24.50
CA ALA A 260 -15.58 -16.01 -23.61
C ALA A 260 -14.57 -15.04 -24.25
N LEU A 261 -13.48 -15.56 -24.84
CA LEU A 261 -12.49 -14.76 -25.58
C LEU A 261 -13.16 -13.96 -26.72
N THR A 262 -13.94 -14.62 -27.59
CA THR A 262 -14.62 -13.94 -28.71
C THR A 262 -15.60 -12.86 -28.22
N GLN A 263 -16.38 -13.15 -27.17
CA GLN A 263 -17.37 -12.22 -26.61
C GLN A 263 -16.74 -10.97 -26.00
N THR A 264 -15.49 -11.06 -25.57
CA THR A 264 -14.78 -9.96 -24.90
C THR A 264 -13.76 -9.26 -25.78
N GLY A 265 -13.74 -9.58 -27.09
CA GLY A 265 -12.93 -8.86 -28.08
C GLY A 265 -11.53 -9.42 -28.29
N PHE A 266 -11.29 -10.68 -27.89
CA PHE A 266 -10.05 -11.37 -28.23
C PHE A 266 -10.23 -12.20 -29.50
N GLU A 267 -9.32 -12.07 -30.45
CA GLU A 267 -9.15 -12.96 -31.60
C GLU A 267 -8.19 -14.08 -31.19
N TYR A 268 -8.55 -15.33 -31.51
CA TYR A 268 -7.72 -16.48 -31.21
C TYR A 268 -7.44 -17.35 -32.43
N ARG A 269 -6.32 -18.05 -32.37
CA ARG A 269 -6.00 -19.17 -33.23
C ARG A 269 -5.71 -20.42 -32.42
N LYS A 270 -6.08 -21.57 -32.95
CA LYS A 270 -5.76 -22.86 -32.40
C LYS A 270 -4.42 -23.32 -32.97
N VAL A 271 -3.47 -23.65 -32.11
CA VAL A 271 -2.14 -24.16 -32.51
C VAL A 271 -1.86 -25.46 -31.78
N GLU A 272 -0.76 -26.14 -32.13
CA GLU A 272 -0.31 -27.35 -31.47
C GLU A 272 -0.12 -27.12 -29.97
N GLY A 273 -0.55 -28.05 -29.13
CA GLY A 273 -0.42 -27.98 -27.68
C GLY A 273 0.91 -28.55 -27.23
N PHE A 274 1.24 -28.29 -25.94
CA PHE A 274 2.44 -28.84 -25.32
C PHE A 274 2.22 -30.24 -24.73
N GLY A 275 3.18 -31.12 -24.91
CA GLY A 275 3.15 -32.49 -24.38
C GLY A 275 1.97 -33.29 -24.94
N TRP A 276 1.10 -33.77 -24.08
CA TRP A 276 -0.06 -34.58 -24.46
C TRP A 276 -1.27 -33.76 -24.93
N LYS A 277 -1.22 -32.45 -24.84
CA LYS A 277 -2.31 -31.58 -25.28
C LYS A 277 -2.30 -31.44 -26.80
N ARG A 278 -3.38 -31.87 -27.50
CA ARG A 278 -3.49 -31.76 -28.95
C ARG A 278 -3.48 -30.31 -29.47
N ALA A 279 -3.94 -29.38 -28.64
CA ALA A 279 -4.04 -27.99 -29.05
C ALA A 279 -4.08 -27.05 -27.85
N MET A 280 -3.55 -25.85 -28.05
CA MET A 280 -3.66 -24.70 -27.19
C MET A 280 -4.23 -23.49 -27.94
N LEU A 281 -4.54 -22.41 -27.25
CA LEU A 281 -4.98 -21.15 -27.85
C LEU A 281 -3.95 -20.07 -27.62
N MET A 282 -3.73 -19.27 -28.64
CA MET A 282 -3.00 -18.02 -28.58
C MET A 282 -3.69 -16.97 -29.45
N GLY A 283 -3.47 -15.70 -29.16
CA GLY A 283 -4.11 -14.64 -29.93
C GLY A 283 -3.80 -13.25 -29.41
N ARG A 284 -4.68 -12.31 -29.75
CA ARG A 284 -4.52 -10.91 -29.41
C ARG A 284 -5.84 -10.27 -29.01
N PHE A 285 -5.76 -9.16 -28.30
CA PHE A 285 -6.90 -8.31 -28.04
C PHE A 285 -7.15 -7.40 -29.26
N ALA A 286 -8.29 -7.57 -29.91
CA ALA A 286 -8.66 -6.84 -31.12
C ALA A 286 -10.17 -6.57 -31.13
N PRO A 287 -10.68 -5.76 -30.18
CA PRO A 287 -12.11 -5.49 -30.09
C PRO A 287 -12.56 -4.61 -31.25
N ARG A 288 -13.79 -4.85 -31.79
CA ARG A 288 -14.38 -4.01 -32.84
C ARG A 288 -14.58 -2.54 -32.40
N TRP A 289 -14.80 -2.32 -31.10
CA TRP A 289 -14.90 -1.02 -30.46
C TRP A 289 -14.41 -1.13 -29.02
N ARG A 290 -13.81 -0.06 -28.50
CA ARG A 290 -13.21 -0.02 -27.17
C ARG A 290 -13.92 1.02 -26.32
N VAL A 291 -14.37 0.63 -25.13
CA VAL A 291 -14.85 1.56 -24.10
C VAL A 291 -13.64 2.09 -23.35
N ARG A 292 -13.27 3.33 -23.60
CA ARG A 292 -12.11 3.98 -22.94
C ARG A 292 -12.39 4.42 -21.50
N ARG A 293 -13.59 4.18 -20.99
CA ARG A 293 -13.94 4.49 -19.62
C ARG A 293 -13.24 3.52 -18.66
N HIS A 294 -12.58 4.05 -17.63
CA HIS A 294 -11.84 3.28 -16.62
C HIS A 294 -10.53 2.64 -17.13
N GLU A 295 -9.92 3.22 -18.13
CA GLU A 295 -8.54 2.89 -18.50
C GLU A 295 -7.55 3.68 -17.62
N PRO A 296 -6.39 3.09 -17.26
CA PRO A 296 -5.31 3.84 -16.66
C PRO A 296 -4.93 5.04 -17.53
N PRO A 297 -4.63 6.22 -16.95
CA PRO A 297 -4.13 7.34 -17.72
C PRO A 297 -2.85 6.95 -18.46
N ALA A 298 -2.59 7.61 -19.58
CA ALA A 298 -1.33 7.44 -20.28
C ALA A 298 -0.18 7.88 -19.36
N PRO A 299 1.00 7.25 -19.46
CA PRO A 299 2.18 7.72 -18.77
C PRO A 299 2.47 9.18 -19.14
N LEU A 300 3.10 9.91 -18.22
CA LEU A 300 3.45 11.29 -18.47
C LEU A 300 4.47 11.35 -19.62
N ALA A 301 4.09 12.00 -20.72
CA ALA A 301 4.96 12.17 -21.89
C ALA A 301 5.97 13.31 -21.61
N VAL A 302 7.12 12.96 -21.05
CA VAL A 302 8.22 13.90 -20.78
C VAL A 302 9.51 13.41 -21.42
N VAL A 303 10.25 14.33 -22.03
CA VAL A 303 11.59 14.05 -22.58
C VAL A 303 12.62 14.13 -21.46
N ASP A 304 12.57 15.18 -20.64
CA ASP A 304 13.45 15.36 -19.49
C ASP A 304 12.86 14.67 -18.25
N ARG A 305 13.51 13.60 -17.79
CA ARG A 305 13.12 12.84 -16.58
C ARG A 305 13.65 13.57 -15.33
N HIS A 306 13.09 14.72 -15.08
CA HIS A 306 13.41 15.56 -13.95
C HIS A 306 12.16 15.88 -13.12
N ALA A 307 12.28 15.74 -11.80
CA ALA A 307 11.23 16.06 -10.84
C ALA A 307 11.76 17.00 -9.76
N VAL A 308 10.92 17.94 -9.34
CA VAL A 308 11.14 18.72 -8.13
C VAL A 308 10.27 18.14 -7.03
N VAL A 309 10.86 17.81 -5.89
CA VAL A 309 10.15 17.38 -4.67
C VAL A 309 10.27 18.50 -3.65
N ILE A 310 9.12 19.05 -3.23
CA ILE A 310 9.04 20.11 -2.22
C ILE A 310 8.77 19.48 -0.85
N GLY A 311 9.74 19.60 0.07
CA GLY A 311 9.73 18.98 1.40
C GLY A 311 10.55 17.70 1.45
N ALA A 312 11.45 17.61 2.43
CA ALA A 312 12.37 16.49 2.63
C ALA A 312 12.10 15.74 3.97
N GLY A 313 10.83 15.54 4.32
CA GLY A 313 10.38 14.61 5.35
C GLY A 313 10.23 13.19 4.80
N LEU A 314 9.60 12.29 5.57
CA LEU A 314 9.36 10.88 5.18
C LEU A 314 8.74 10.75 3.78
N ALA A 315 7.73 11.56 3.44
CA ALA A 315 7.07 11.53 2.15
C ALA A 315 8.03 11.90 1.01
N GLY A 316 8.74 13.03 1.16
CA GLY A 316 9.67 13.52 0.12
C GLY A 316 10.86 12.60 -0.07
N CYS A 317 11.47 12.10 1.01
CA CYS A 317 12.62 11.19 0.92
C CYS A 317 12.26 9.85 0.26
N ALA A 318 11.07 9.30 0.55
CA ALA A 318 10.57 8.11 -0.13
C ALA A 318 10.35 8.36 -1.63
N LEU A 319 9.79 9.52 -2.01
CA LEU A 319 9.62 9.91 -3.42
C LEU A 319 10.96 10.06 -4.15
N ILE A 320 11.93 10.71 -3.52
CA ILE A 320 13.29 10.86 -4.06
C ILE A 320 13.87 9.47 -4.39
N GLU A 321 13.81 8.55 -3.46
CA GLU A 321 14.33 7.19 -3.62
C GLU A 321 13.59 6.45 -4.76
N ARG A 322 12.25 6.49 -4.81
CA ARG A 322 11.46 5.76 -5.81
C ARG A 322 11.61 6.32 -7.23
N LEU A 323 11.74 7.63 -7.37
CA LEU A 323 11.99 8.29 -8.65
C LEU A 323 13.42 8.02 -9.15
N ALA A 324 14.42 8.15 -8.27
CA ALA A 324 15.81 7.86 -8.61
C ALA A 324 16.00 6.39 -9.04
N ALA A 325 15.33 5.43 -8.38
CA ALA A 325 15.33 4.02 -8.78
C ALA A 325 14.77 3.77 -10.20
N ARG A 326 14.06 4.75 -10.76
CA ARG A 326 13.56 4.76 -12.14
C ARG A 326 14.39 5.65 -13.09
N GLY A 327 15.53 6.17 -12.62
CA GLY A 327 16.43 7.00 -13.39
C GLY A 327 15.97 8.45 -13.56
N TRP A 328 15.10 8.95 -12.67
CA TRP A 328 14.76 10.38 -12.62
C TRP A 328 15.82 11.18 -11.88
N ARG A 329 16.22 12.32 -12.42
CA ARG A 329 16.90 13.35 -11.65
C ARG A 329 15.90 14.01 -10.71
N VAL A 330 16.27 14.24 -9.47
CA VAL A 330 15.39 14.85 -8.48
C VAL A 330 16.07 16.05 -7.83
N THR A 331 15.44 17.23 -7.90
CA THR A 331 15.80 18.38 -7.10
C THR A 331 14.91 18.44 -5.88
N SER A 332 15.48 18.26 -4.68
CA SER A 332 14.76 18.37 -3.41
C SER A 332 14.88 19.80 -2.87
N LEU A 333 13.74 20.43 -2.59
CA LEU A 333 13.66 21.75 -1.95
C LEU A 333 13.17 21.57 -0.51
N GLU A 334 13.97 22.01 0.47
CA GLU A 334 13.65 21.92 1.89
C GLU A 334 13.93 23.26 2.58
N ARG A 335 12.95 23.76 3.34
CA ARG A 335 13.07 25.04 4.04
C ARG A 335 14.04 25.03 5.21
N HIS A 336 14.27 23.87 5.80
CA HIS A 336 15.23 23.68 6.88
C HIS A 336 16.64 23.41 6.33
N ASP A 337 17.58 23.32 7.24
CA ASP A 337 19.02 23.08 6.99
C ASP A 337 19.35 21.59 6.74
N ALA A 338 18.38 20.69 6.94
CA ALA A 338 18.55 19.25 6.78
C ALA A 338 17.23 18.52 6.55
N PHE A 339 17.32 17.24 6.22
CA PHE A 339 16.17 16.34 6.12
C PHE A 339 15.44 16.16 7.45
N ALA A 340 14.15 15.85 7.39
CA ALA A 340 13.33 15.36 8.52
C ALA A 340 13.34 16.27 9.76
N ARG A 341 13.26 17.60 9.60
CA ARG A 341 13.29 18.55 10.72
C ARG A 341 11.95 18.74 11.42
N ASP A 342 10.82 18.60 10.71
CA ASP A 342 9.46 18.74 11.28
C ASP A 342 8.92 17.43 11.90
N ALA A 343 7.71 17.03 11.58
CA ALA A 343 7.06 15.83 12.14
C ALA A 343 7.86 14.52 11.90
N SER A 344 8.70 14.49 10.87
CA SER A 344 9.59 13.37 10.57
C SER A 344 10.86 13.33 11.41
N GLY A 345 11.10 14.28 12.28
CA GLY A 345 12.32 14.40 13.10
C GLY A 345 12.21 13.80 14.51
N ASN A 346 11.23 12.95 14.77
CA ASN A 346 11.10 12.28 16.06
C ASN A 346 12.24 11.26 16.27
N PRO A 347 12.72 11.06 17.53
CA PRO A 347 13.79 10.10 17.83
C PRO A 347 13.43 8.65 17.44
N ALA A 348 12.14 8.31 17.50
CA ALA A 348 11.61 7.05 17.02
C ALA A 348 10.17 7.24 16.52
N GLY A 349 9.81 6.46 15.53
CA GLY A 349 8.43 6.32 15.07
C GLY A 349 8.02 4.86 15.11
N VAL A 350 6.85 4.56 15.68
CA VAL A 350 6.29 3.22 15.67
C VAL A 350 5.61 2.93 14.35
N PHE A 351 5.69 1.68 13.90
CA PHE A 351 5.06 1.22 12.67
C PHE A 351 4.38 -0.13 12.88
N HIS A 352 3.14 -0.22 12.47
CA HIS A 352 2.29 -1.40 12.47
C HIS A 352 1.08 -1.17 11.56
N PRO A 353 0.38 -2.22 11.06
CA PRO A 353 -0.86 -2.03 10.34
C PRO A 353 -2.01 -1.68 11.28
N MET A 354 -3.06 -1.05 10.77
CA MET A 354 -4.32 -0.95 11.50
C MET A 354 -5.12 -2.24 11.35
N LEU A 355 -5.87 -2.57 12.37
CA LEU A 355 -6.85 -3.64 12.35
C LEU A 355 -8.24 -3.05 12.59
N SER A 356 -9.24 -3.55 11.88
CA SER A 356 -10.66 -3.26 12.12
C SER A 356 -11.47 -4.53 11.89
N ARG A 357 -12.64 -4.62 12.49
CA ARG A 357 -13.51 -5.80 12.41
C ARG A 357 -14.11 -6.04 11.03
N ASP A 358 -14.12 -5.03 10.19
CA ASP A 358 -14.72 -5.00 8.85
C ASP A 358 -13.68 -4.90 7.74
N ASP A 359 -12.37 -5.07 8.08
CA ASP A 359 -11.24 -4.84 7.17
C ASP A 359 -11.39 -3.54 6.37
N SER A 360 -11.63 -2.45 7.09
CA SER A 360 -11.88 -1.12 6.53
C SER A 360 -10.80 -0.67 5.53
N VAL A 361 -11.12 0.32 4.72
CA VAL A 361 -10.18 0.97 3.80
C VAL A 361 -8.85 1.29 4.49
N ALA A 362 -8.90 1.89 5.69
CA ALA A 362 -7.70 2.22 6.46
C ALA A 362 -6.89 0.97 6.86
N SER A 363 -7.55 -0.13 7.24
CA SER A 363 -6.89 -1.42 7.54
C SER A 363 -6.21 -1.98 6.30
N ARG A 364 -6.89 -2.03 5.17
CA ARG A 364 -6.36 -2.54 3.91
C ARG A 364 -5.16 -1.72 3.42
N ILE A 365 -5.26 -0.38 3.41
CA ILE A 365 -4.17 0.49 2.96
C ILE A 365 -2.98 0.39 3.93
N THR A 366 -3.21 0.40 5.25
CA THR A 366 -2.10 0.29 6.20
C THR A 366 -1.44 -1.08 6.18
N ARG A 367 -2.18 -2.16 5.89
CA ARG A 367 -1.63 -3.50 5.64
C ARG A 367 -0.69 -3.47 4.44
N ALA A 368 -1.15 -2.98 3.29
CA ALA A 368 -0.33 -2.85 2.08
C ALA A 368 0.91 -1.97 2.32
N GLY A 369 0.72 -0.81 2.98
CA GLY A 369 1.81 0.10 3.30
C GLY A 369 2.85 -0.48 4.27
N PHE A 370 2.40 -1.20 5.29
CA PHE A 370 3.26 -1.88 6.25
C PHE A 370 4.13 -2.96 5.58
N LEU A 371 3.52 -3.84 4.79
CA LEU A 371 4.23 -4.92 4.09
C LEU A 371 5.23 -4.36 3.08
N TYR A 372 4.83 -3.34 2.32
CA TYR A 372 5.72 -2.69 1.37
C TYR A 372 6.88 -1.96 2.07
N ALA A 373 6.63 -1.28 3.19
CA ALA A 373 7.67 -0.60 3.96
C ALA A 373 8.72 -1.57 4.50
N LEU A 374 8.32 -2.70 5.07
CA LEU A 374 9.24 -3.74 5.56
C LEU A 374 10.18 -4.22 4.45
N GLN A 375 9.62 -4.51 3.27
CA GLN A 375 10.41 -4.95 2.12
C GLN A 375 11.38 -3.86 1.65
N ARG A 376 10.92 -2.61 1.53
CA ARG A 376 11.79 -1.50 1.09
C ARG A 376 12.95 -1.25 2.05
N TRP A 377 12.68 -1.27 3.37
CA TRP A 377 13.73 -1.10 4.37
C TRP A 377 14.74 -2.24 4.36
N ALA A 378 14.29 -3.49 4.12
CA ALA A 378 15.18 -4.63 3.94
C ALA A 378 16.07 -4.45 2.71
N MET A 379 15.52 -4.00 1.58
CA MET A 379 16.28 -3.74 0.36
C MET A 379 17.29 -2.59 0.53
N LEU A 380 16.92 -1.50 1.21
CA LEU A 380 17.84 -0.41 1.55
C LEU A 380 19.00 -0.92 2.41
N ALA A 381 18.72 -1.76 3.41
CA ALA A 381 19.73 -2.34 4.28
C ALA A 381 20.68 -3.28 3.52
N GLN A 382 20.16 -4.09 2.60
CA GLN A 382 20.96 -4.96 1.70
C GLN A 382 21.84 -4.14 0.75
N ALA A 383 21.38 -2.98 0.31
CA ALA A 383 22.16 -2.04 -0.50
C ALA A 383 23.20 -1.23 0.33
N GLY A 384 23.33 -1.48 1.64
CA GLY A 384 24.27 -0.77 2.53
C GLY A 384 23.70 0.47 3.21
N HIS A 385 22.46 0.85 2.92
CA HIS A 385 21.80 2.01 3.50
C HIS A 385 20.87 1.57 4.65
N ARG A 386 21.44 1.37 5.85
CA ARG A 386 20.70 0.81 7.00
C ARG A 386 20.13 1.90 7.89
N PRO A 387 18.80 2.08 7.97
CA PRO A 387 18.20 2.95 8.97
C PRO A 387 18.31 2.32 10.36
N VAL A 388 18.39 3.15 11.39
CA VAL A 388 18.38 2.70 12.79
C VAL A 388 16.96 2.26 13.16
N ARG A 389 16.84 1.05 13.69
CA ARG A 389 15.57 0.49 14.15
C ARG A 389 15.78 -0.39 15.38
N GLY A 390 14.72 -0.54 16.18
CA GLY A 390 14.73 -1.47 17.32
C GLY A 390 14.63 -2.93 16.89
N ALA A 391 14.65 -3.79 17.90
CA ALA A 391 14.30 -5.21 17.72
C ALA A 391 12.88 -5.34 17.14
N GLU A 392 12.65 -6.41 16.41
CA GLU A 392 11.34 -6.71 15.86
C GLU A 392 10.32 -7.05 16.95
N GLY A 393 9.09 -6.67 16.73
CA GLY A 393 7.96 -6.83 17.61
C GLY A 393 7.36 -5.50 18.09
N LEU A 394 6.03 -5.45 18.10
CA LEU A 394 5.26 -4.35 18.67
C LEU A 394 4.01 -4.93 19.33
N LEU A 395 3.82 -4.61 20.61
CA LEU A 395 2.65 -5.00 21.38
C LEU A 395 1.63 -3.86 21.38
N GLN A 396 0.43 -4.12 20.88
CA GLN A 396 -0.69 -3.22 21.03
C GLN A 396 -1.61 -3.77 22.13
N LEU A 397 -1.81 -2.96 23.18
CA LEU A 397 -2.74 -3.29 24.26
C LEU A 397 -4.15 -2.84 23.89
N ALA A 398 -5.13 -3.64 24.30
CA ALA A 398 -6.53 -3.25 24.26
C ALA A 398 -6.83 -2.19 25.34
N ALA A 399 -7.84 -1.35 25.13
CA ALA A 399 -8.28 -0.37 26.10
C ALA A 399 -9.02 -1.02 27.30
N ASN A 400 -9.55 -2.22 27.11
CA ASN A 400 -10.24 -3.02 28.12
C ASN A 400 -10.35 -4.49 27.66
N ASP A 401 -10.81 -5.37 28.57
CA ASP A 401 -10.90 -6.80 28.30
C ASP A 401 -11.98 -7.17 27.25
N ASP A 402 -13.05 -6.36 27.15
CA ASP A 402 -14.07 -6.54 26.13
C ASP A 402 -13.49 -6.29 24.73
N GLU A 403 -12.68 -5.25 24.58
CA GLU A 403 -12.00 -4.97 23.31
C GLU A 403 -11.01 -6.08 22.96
N ALA A 404 -10.23 -6.56 23.94
CA ALA A 404 -9.30 -7.66 23.74
C ALA A 404 -10.03 -8.91 23.20
N SER A 405 -11.16 -9.26 23.83
CA SER A 405 -11.96 -10.41 23.42
C SER A 405 -12.58 -10.24 22.03
N MET A 406 -13.12 -9.06 21.73
CA MET A 406 -13.71 -8.75 20.43
C MET A 406 -12.66 -8.79 19.31
N MET A 407 -11.45 -8.28 19.56
CA MET A 407 -10.37 -8.29 18.57
C MET A 407 -9.83 -9.70 18.34
N ALA A 408 -9.68 -10.51 19.40
CA ALA A 408 -9.28 -11.90 19.26
C ALA A 408 -10.25 -12.68 18.37
N ALA A 409 -11.57 -12.51 18.57
CA ALA A 409 -12.59 -13.11 17.72
C ALA A 409 -12.52 -12.62 16.26
N ALA A 410 -12.29 -11.32 16.02
CA ALA A 410 -12.15 -10.76 14.67
C ALA A 410 -10.91 -11.32 13.96
N LEU A 411 -9.77 -11.41 14.64
CA LEU A 411 -8.54 -11.96 14.10
C LEU A 411 -8.68 -13.43 13.73
N ALA A 412 -9.38 -14.21 14.56
CA ALA A 412 -9.70 -15.60 14.26
C ALA A 412 -10.60 -15.72 13.01
N ALA A 413 -11.58 -14.84 12.85
CA ALA A 413 -12.46 -14.83 11.68
C ALA A 413 -11.73 -14.47 10.37
N PHE A 414 -10.73 -13.56 10.42
CA PHE A 414 -9.91 -13.22 9.26
C PHE A 414 -8.89 -14.30 8.90
N GLY A 415 -8.54 -15.20 9.83
CA GLY A 415 -7.55 -16.23 9.61
C GLY A 415 -6.15 -15.67 9.28
N TYR A 416 -5.78 -14.53 9.83
CA TYR A 416 -4.44 -13.97 9.63
C TYR A 416 -3.37 -14.90 10.21
N PRO A 417 -2.24 -15.07 9.50
CA PRO A 417 -1.15 -15.90 9.98
C PRO A 417 -0.47 -15.27 11.20
N PRO A 418 0.08 -16.10 12.13
CA PRO A 418 0.69 -15.61 13.36
C PRO A 418 1.86 -14.64 13.15
N GLU A 419 2.57 -14.75 12.05
CA GLU A 419 3.66 -13.82 11.65
C GLU A 419 3.13 -12.42 11.30
N TYR A 420 1.85 -12.28 10.94
CA TYR A 420 1.23 -10.97 10.71
C TYR A 420 0.73 -10.36 12.01
N VAL A 421 -0.07 -11.11 12.77
CA VAL A 421 -0.62 -10.66 14.06
C VAL A 421 -1.05 -11.85 14.93
N THR A 422 -0.76 -11.78 16.22
CA THR A 422 -1.14 -12.79 17.20
C THR A 422 -1.90 -12.15 18.36
N PRO A 423 -3.16 -12.56 18.66
CA PRO A 423 -3.87 -12.13 19.86
C PRO A 423 -3.20 -12.70 21.11
N LEU A 424 -3.15 -11.88 22.17
CA LEU A 424 -2.49 -12.24 23.44
C LEU A 424 -3.41 -11.94 24.61
N GLU A 425 -3.53 -12.90 25.51
CA GLU A 425 -4.07 -12.66 26.84
C GLU A 425 -3.10 -11.83 27.68
N ARG A 426 -3.60 -11.19 28.75
CA ARG A 426 -2.81 -10.29 29.60
C ARG A 426 -1.51 -10.94 30.09
N VAL A 427 -1.54 -12.17 30.58
CA VAL A 427 -0.35 -12.88 31.08
C VAL A 427 0.70 -13.10 29.99
N GLN A 428 0.27 -13.35 28.76
CA GLN A 428 1.16 -13.51 27.61
C GLN A 428 1.77 -12.16 27.22
N ALA A 429 0.95 -11.11 27.21
CA ALA A 429 1.37 -9.74 26.91
C ALA A 429 2.41 -9.25 27.95
N GLU A 430 2.23 -9.52 29.23
CA GLU A 430 3.18 -9.23 30.33
C GLU A 430 4.55 -9.89 30.10
N ARG A 431 4.57 -11.15 29.68
CA ARG A 431 5.83 -11.87 29.37
C ARG A 431 6.59 -11.21 28.23
N ILE A 432 5.88 -10.78 27.18
CA ILE A 432 6.46 -10.12 26.01
C ILE A 432 6.92 -8.70 26.35
N ALA A 433 6.09 -7.94 27.02
CA ALA A 433 6.43 -6.58 27.49
C ALA A 433 7.55 -6.57 28.53
N LYS A 434 7.76 -7.71 29.25
CA LYS A 434 8.63 -7.84 30.44
C LYS A 434 8.22 -6.91 31.59
N LEU A 435 6.97 -6.50 31.60
CA LEU A 435 6.36 -5.58 32.56
C LEU A 435 4.89 -5.94 32.75
N PRO A 436 4.30 -5.62 33.94
CA PRO A 436 2.86 -5.67 34.11
C PRO A 436 2.15 -4.78 33.10
N VAL A 437 1.11 -5.29 32.46
CA VAL A 437 0.25 -4.55 31.55
C VAL A 437 -1.19 -4.50 32.06
N ALA A 438 -1.96 -3.49 31.66
CA ALA A 438 -3.33 -3.33 32.13
C ALA A 438 -4.27 -4.43 31.58
N HIS A 439 -4.18 -4.73 30.29
CA HIS A 439 -5.05 -5.65 29.56
C HIS A 439 -4.25 -6.53 28.61
N GLY A 440 -4.92 -7.54 28.03
CA GLY A 440 -4.42 -8.25 26.87
C GLY A 440 -4.38 -7.36 25.63
N GLY A 441 -4.05 -7.95 24.49
CA GLY A 441 -3.95 -7.21 23.24
C GLY A 441 -3.50 -8.09 22.10
N TRP A 442 -2.64 -7.58 21.24
CA TRP A 442 -2.10 -8.35 20.12
C TRP A 442 -0.67 -7.91 19.77
N LEU A 443 0.11 -8.88 19.36
CA LEU A 443 1.48 -8.70 18.91
C LEU A 443 1.52 -8.59 17.39
N PHE A 444 2.24 -7.61 16.88
CA PHE A 444 2.73 -7.56 15.51
C PHE A 444 4.20 -8.00 15.50
N PRO A 445 4.53 -9.24 15.11
CA PRO A 445 5.92 -9.74 15.21
C PRO A 445 6.91 -8.92 14.39
N HIS A 446 6.50 -8.41 13.23
CA HIS A 446 7.33 -7.56 12.36
C HIS A 446 7.02 -6.06 12.50
N GLY A 447 6.14 -5.67 13.44
CA GLY A 447 6.00 -4.28 13.88
C GLY A 447 7.23 -3.83 14.65
N GLY A 448 7.27 -2.57 15.06
CA GLY A 448 8.39 -2.06 15.82
C GLY A 448 8.51 -0.54 15.80
N TRP A 449 9.74 -0.06 15.97
CA TRP A 449 10.08 1.34 15.79
C TRP A 449 11.30 1.49 14.87
N ILE A 450 11.37 2.63 14.22
CA ILE A 450 12.49 3.05 13.38
C ILE A 450 12.76 4.54 13.62
N ASP A 451 14.01 4.94 13.48
CA ASP A 451 14.40 6.35 13.48
C ASP A 451 14.08 6.96 12.10
N PRO A 452 13.10 7.88 12.01
CA PRO A 452 12.69 8.45 10.74
C PRO A 452 13.77 9.31 10.09
N VAL A 453 14.67 9.91 10.88
CA VAL A 453 15.76 10.75 10.34
C VAL A 453 16.77 9.89 9.60
N THR A 454 17.17 8.78 10.22
CA THR A 454 18.09 7.84 9.59
C THR A 454 17.46 7.13 8.38
N LEU A 455 16.14 6.88 8.40
CA LEU A 455 15.42 6.34 7.24
C LEU A 455 15.43 7.35 6.08
N CYS A 456 15.12 8.63 6.33
CA CYS A 456 15.19 9.68 5.32
C CYS A 456 16.60 9.80 4.72
N ALA A 457 17.62 9.77 5.57
CA ALA A 457 19.02 9.78 5.14
C ALA A 457 19.37 8.57 4.26
N ALA A 458 18.93 7.36 4.64
CA ALA A 458 19.13 6.13 3.88
C ALA A 458 18.48 6.19 2.49
N GLN A 459 17.24 6.67 2.42
CA GLN A 459 16.51 6.83 1.15
C GLN A 459 17.19 7.86 0.23
N CYS A 460 17.62 9.00 0.76
CA CYS A 460 18.34 10.01 0.00
C CYS A 460 19.73 9.54 -0.42
N ALA A 461 20.42 8.73 0.39
CA ALA A 461 21.70 8.13 0.03
C ALA A 461 21.54 7.13 -1.12
N ALA A 462 20.47 6.33 -1.12
CA ALA A 462 20.16 5.40 -2.20
C ALA A 462 19.89 6.07 -3.55
N ALA A 463 19.44 7.32 -3.56
CA ALA A 463 19.27 8.11 -4.79
C ALA A 463 20.59 8.55 -5.42
N GLY A 464 21.68 8.60 -4.66
CA GLY A 464 23.04 8.90 -5.16
C GLY A 464 23.14 10.24 -5.90
N GLU A 465 23.82 10.22 -7.04
CA GLU A 465 24.07 11.39 -7.89
C GLU A 465 22.81 11.92 -8.61
N LEU A 466 21.73 11.17 -8.63
CA LEU A 466 20.46 11.62 -9.19
C LEU A 466 19.73 12.65 -8.30
N LEU A 467 20.20 12.86 -7.07
CA LEU A 467 19.61 13.79 -6.11
C LEU A 467 20.42 15.09 -6.00
N GLU A 468 19.82 16.20 -6.39
CA GLU A 468 20.25 17.54 -6.03
C GLU A 468 19.52 18.02 -4.77
N ARG A 469 20.26 18.45 -3.74
CA ARG A 469 19.72 18.91 -2.45
C ARG A 469 19.82 20.42 -2.35
N ARG A 470 18.69 21.07 -2.05
CA ARG A 470 18.63 22.52 -1.78
C ARG A 470 17.94 22.74 -0.45
N PHE A 471 18.74 22.98 0.58
CA PHE A 471 18.30 23.30 1.93
C PHE A 471 18.20 24.82 2.13
N GLY A 472 17.41 25.25 3.13
CA GLY A 472 17.21 26.66 3.45
C GLY A 472 16.40 27.41 2.37
N VAL A 473 15.62 26.69 1.54
CA VAL A 473 14.80 27.28 0.47
C VAL A 473 13.32 26.99 0.70
N ASP A 474 12.51 28.05 0.76
CA ASP A 474 11.07 27.94 1.03
C ASP A 474 10.27 28.23 -0.24
N ALA A 475 9.56 27.23 -0.72
CA ALA A 475 8.68 27.32 -1.87
C ALA A 475 7.37 28.03 -1.51
N ALA A 476 7.03 29.11 -2.22
CA ALA A 476 5.83 29.88 -1.99
C ALA A 476 4.69 29.53 -2.95
N ARG A 477 4.99 29.28 -4.22
CA ARG A 477 4.02 28.94 -5.25
C ARG A 477 4.66 28.22 -6.44
N VAL A 478 3.84 27.68 -7.32
CA VAL A 478 4.25 27.10 -8.61
C VAL A 478 3.54 27.80 -9.75
N GLU A 479 4.24 27.98 -10.88
CA GLU A 479 3.69 28.58 -12.09
C GLU A 479 4.04 27.76 -13.31
N ARG A 480 3.11 27.63 -14.27
CA ARG A 480 3.36 26.95 -15.53
C ARG A 480 4.26 27.80 -16.43
N SER A 481 5.30 27.22 -16.96
CA SER A 481 6.26 27.86 -17.87
C SER A 481 6.52 26.92 -19.05
N GLY A 482 5.73 27.07 -20.12
CA GLY A 482 5.75 26.16 -21.26
C GLY A 482 5.31 24.75 -20.88
N ASP A 483 6.16 23.77 -21.14
CA ASP A 483 5.98 22.36 -20.79
C ASP A 483 6.47 21.99 -19.37
N GLN A 484 7.05 22.95 -18.65
CA GLN A 484 7.59 22.77 -17.30
C GLN A 484 6.82 23.61 -16.26
N TRP A 485 7.08 23.30 -15.00
CA TRP A 485 6.66 24.04 -13.83
C TRP A 485 7.86 24.77 -13.21
N SER A 486 7.69 26.04 -12.88
CA SER A 486 8.64 26.83 -12.09
C SER A 486 8.17 26.85 -10.64
N VAL A 487 9.04 26.45 -9.72
CA VAL A 487 8.81 26.61 -8.27
C VAL A 487 9.45 27.93 -7.86
N LEU A 488 8.66 28.81 -7.23
CA LEU A 488 9.06 30.17 -6.90
C LEU A 488 9.06 30.37 -5.37
N ASP A 489 9.97 31.22 -4.88
CA ASP A 489 9.95 31.73 -3.52
C ASP A 489 8.93 32.89 -3.35
N ALA A 490 8.85 33.45 -2.14
CA ALA A 490 7.96 34.56 -1.82
C ALA A 490 8.28 35.85 -2.60
N THR A 491 9.51 36.04 -3.07
CA THR A 491 9.94 37.19 -3.85
C THR A 491 9.69 37.03 -5.35
N GLY A 492 9.31 35.83 -5.79
CA GLY A 492 9.12 35.49 -7.20
C GLY A 492 10.37 34.95 -7.89
N HIS A 493 11.47 34.75 -7.17
CA HIS A 493 12.67 34.12 -7.71
C HIS A 493 12.43 32.61 -7.94
N ALA A 494 12.90 32.11 -9.09
CA ALA A 494 12.76 30.71 -9.45
C ALA A 494 13.77 29.84 -8.68
N LEU A 495 13.25 28.99 -7.78
CA LEU A 495 14.06 28.02 -7.02
C LEU A 495 14.45 26.81 -7.88
N ALA A 496 13.53 26.31 -8.70
CA ALA A 496 13.77 25.17 -9.59
C ALA A 496 12.74 25.14 -10.71
N ARG A 497 13.05 24.39 -11.79
CA ARG A 497 12.14 24.11 -12.91
C ARG A 497 12.21 22.64 -13.29
N ALA A 498 11.05 22.02 -13.52
CA ALA A 498 10.96 20.64 -13.97
C ALA A 498 9.59 20.36 -14.61
N PRO A 499 9.45 19.32 -15.46
CA PRO A 499 8.16 18.89 -15.97
C PRO A 499 7.27 18.28 -14.87
N VAL A 500 7.86 17.81 -13.76
CA VAL A 500 7.14 17.20 -12.63
C VAL A 500 7.46 17.95 -11.35
N VAL A 501 6.42 18.29 -10.57
CA VAL A 501 6.54 18.86 -9.21
C VAL A 501 5.67 18.04 -8.27
N ILE A 502 6.25 17.63 -7.14
CA ILE A 502 5.57 16.82 -6.14
C ILE A 502 5.58 17.55 -4.79
N PHE A 503 4.40 17.80 -4.25
CA PHE A 503 4.20 18.49 -2.98
C PHE A 503 4.22 17.49 -1.82
N ALA A 504 5.31 17.48 -1.06
CA ALA A 504 5.53 16.62 0.11
C ALA A 504 5.78 17.45 1.40
N ASN A 505 5.42 18.74 1.37
CA ASN A 505 5.66 19.74 2.41
C ASN A 505 4.48 19.92 3.38
N ALA A 506 3.75 18.85 3.65
CA ALA A 506 2.73 18.73 4.69
C ALA A 506 1.67 19.87 4.65
N HIS A 507 1.65 20.75 5.66
CA HIS A 507 0.65 21.80 5.80
C HIS A 507 0.67 22.82 4.67
N ASP A 508 1.84 23.12 4.13
CA ASP A 508 2.00 24.10 3.06
C ASP A 508 1.67 23.54 1.67
N ALA A 509 1.52 22.23 1.53
CA ALA A 509 1.27 21.58 0.24
C ALA A 509 0.05 22.17 -0.48
N ALA A 510 -1.09 22.27 0.19
CA ALA A 510 -2.31 22.81 -0.39
C ALA A 510 -2.14 24.29 -0.80
N ARG A 511 -1.46 25.11 0.03
CA ARG A 511 -1.20 26.52 -0.25
C ARG A 511 -0.27 26.71 -1.46
N VAL A 512 0.87 26.00 -1.47
CA VAL A 512 1.87 26.13 -2.54
C VAL A 512 1.32 25.60 -3.88
N ALA A 513 0.50 24.55 -3.83
CA ALA A 513 -0.19 23.97 -4.99
C ALA A 513 -1.48 24.72 -5.38
N SER A 514 -1.88 25.75 -4.62
CA SER A 514 -3.12 26.52 -4.82
C SER A 514 -4.39 25.65 -4.83
N LEU A 515 -4.45 24.60 -3.97
CA LEU A 515 -5.60 23.72 -3.84
C LEU A 515 -6.63 24.33 -2.87
N GLN A 516 -7.88 24.43 -3.32
CA GLN A 516 -9.01 24.91 -2.49
C GLN A 516 -9.75 23.75 -1.82
N TYR A 517 -9.70 22.55 -2.41
CA TYR A 517 -10.45 21.38 -1.97
C TYR A 517 -9.56 20.30 -1.35
N ALA A 518 -8.54 20.69 -0.59
CA ALA A 518 -7.67 19.79 0.17
C ALA A 518 -7.69 20.16 1.67
N PRO A 519 -8.80 19.87 2.40
CA PRO A 519 -8.97 20.27 3.79
C PRO A 519 -7.98 19.52 4.69
N THR A 520 -6.99 20.23 5.20
CA THR A 520 -6.02 19.72 6.17
C THR A 520 -6.07 20.51 7.47
N GLN A 521 -5.74 19.83 8.56
CA GLN A 521 -5.65 20.38 9.91
C GLN A 521 -4.27 20.18 10.47
N SER A 522 -3.83 21.12 11.28
CA SER A 522 -2.61 21.01 12.06
C SER A 522 -2.91 20.36 13.40
N VAL A 523 -2.15 19.33 13.75
CA VAL A 523 -2.30 18.65 15.04
C VAL A 523 -0.95 18.66 15.75
N ARG A 524 -0.86 19.48 16.80
CA ARG A 524 0.28 19.53 17.69
C ARG A 524 0.41 18.20 18.44
N GLY A 525 1.61 17.71 18.58
CA GLY A 525 1.93 16.51 19.37
C GLY A 525 3.20 16.72 20.14
N GLN A 526 3.11 16.58 21.46
CA GLN A 526 4.26 16.62 22.36
C GLN A 526 4.65 15.21 22.77
N LEU A 527 5.95 14.92 22.66
CA LEU A 527 6.60 13.71 23.15
C LEU A 527 7.28 13.99 24.48
N THR A 528 7.44 12.95 25.29
CA THR A 528 8.17 12.97 26.55
C THR A 528 9.30 11.95 26.50
N LEU A 529 10.49 12.32 26.91
CA LEU A 529 11.66 11.47 27.05
C LEU A 529 11.92 11.20 28.53
N LEU A 530 11.79 9.97 28.95
CA LEU A 530 12.09 9.52 30.31
C LEU A 530 13.56 9.10 30.39
N PRO A 531 14.35 9.66 31.28
CA PRO A 531 15.78 9.38 31.39
C PRO A 531 16.08 7.89 31.61
N ALA A 532 17.22 7.45 31.14
CA ALA A 532 17.68 6.09 31.36
C ALA A 532 17.69 5.72 32.83
N GLY A 533 17.13 4.56 33.17
CA GLY A 533 17.07 4.06 34.55
C GLY A 533 16.06 4.77 35.48
N SER A 534 15.35 5.79 34.99
CA SER A 534 14.30 6.47 35.80
C SER A 534 12.99 5.66 35.88
N VAL A 535 12.78 4.77 34.91
CA VAL A 535 11.61 3.90 34.81
C VAL A 535 12.01 2.51 34.29
N PRO A 536 11.20 1.47 34.58
CA PRO A 536 11.42 0.17 33.95
C PRO A 536 11.28 0.28 32.43
N SER A 537 12.17 -0.35 31.66
CA SER A 537 12.12 -0.34 30.21
C SER A 537 11.34 -1.54 29.69
N PRO A 538 10.34 -1.35 28.79
CA PRO A 538 9.66 -2.48 28.16
C PRO A 538 10.61 -3.23 27.24
N GLY A 539 10.36 -4.55 27.05
CA GLY A 539 11.20 -5.40 26.19
C GLY A 539 11.08 -5.09 24.70
N LEU A 540 10.01 -4.40 24.30
CA LEU A 540 9.70 -3.97 22.93
C LEU A 540 8.74 -2.76 22.99
N PRO A 541 8.46 -2.07 21.86
CA PRO A 541 7.46 -1.01 21.84
C PRO A 541 6.07 -1.51 22.26
N VAL A 542 5.47 -0.80 23.21
CA VAL A 542 4.09 -1.03 23.66
C VAL A 542 3.24 0.17 23.30
N ILE A 543 2.10 -0.06 22.65
CA ILE A 543 1.16 0.98 22.25
C ILE A 543 -0.25 0.69 22.79
N GLY A 544 -1.08 1.71 22.90
CA GLY A 544 -2.47 1.67 23.32
C GLY A 544 -3.04 3.08 23.26
N GLU A 545 -3.53 3.63 24.37
CA GLU A 545 -3.93 5.04 24.46
C GLU A 545 -2.76 6.03 24.33
N GLY A 546 -1.56 5.57 24.61
CA GLY A 546 -0.26 6.20 24.38
C GLY A 546 0.71 5.17 23.80
N TYR A 547 2.00 5.38 24.06
CA TYR A 547 3.02 4.39 23.73
C TYR A 547 4.24 4.51 24.65
N ALA A 548 4.98 3.41 24.78
CA ALA A 548 6.31 3.34 25.38
C ALA A 548 7.27 2.70 24.39
N VAL A 549 8.30 3.43 23.99
CA VAL A 549 9.33 2.94 23.05
C VAL A 549 10.68 2.94 23.76
N PRO A 550 11.31 1.77 23.98
CA PRO A 550 12.66 1.69 24.52
C PRO A 550 13.66 2.11 23.44
N LEU A 551 14.51 3.10 23.76
CA LEU A 551 15.59 3.54 22.88
C LEU A 551 16.91 2.87 23.28
N PRO A 552 17.91 2.80 22.36
CA PRO A 552 19.18 2.09 22.62
C PRO A 552 20.01 2.68 23.77
N ASP A 553 19.86 3.96 24.05
CA ASP A 553 20.54 4.68 25.14
C ASP A 553 19.86 4.49 26.52
N GLY A 554 18.84 3.63 26.57
CA GLY A 554 18.08 3.38 27.83
C GLY A 554 16.98 4.39 28.10
N VAL A 555 16.86 5.44 27.31
CA VAL A 555 15.74 6.40 27.36
C VAL A 555 14.45 5.70 26.95
N THR A 556 13.35 5.98 27.62
CA THR A 556 12.01 5.57 27.18
C THR A 556 11.26 6.76 26.58
N LEU A 557 10.92 6.65 25.29
CA LEU A 557 10.09 7.64 24.60
C LEU A 557 8.62 7.32 24.82
N THR A 558 7.84 8.31 25.29
CA THR A 558 6.38 8.19 25.47
C THR A 558 5.63 9.37 24.87
N GLY A 559 4.36 9.16 24.57
CA GLY A 559 3.49 10.18 23.98
C GLY A 559 2.33 9.60 23.17
N ALA A 560 1.68 10.42 22.37
CA ALA A 560 1.86 11.85 22.25
C ALA A 560 0.55 12.57 22.56
N THR A 561 0.62 13.84 22.94
CA THR A 561 -0.58 14.68 22.97
C THR A 561 -1.18 14.83 21.56
N TYR A 562 -2.42 15.29 21.51
CA TYR A 562 -3.14 15.45 20.24
C TYR A 562 -4.01 16.71 20.27
N ASP A 563 -3.35 17.86 20.06
CA ASP A 563 -3.95 19.17 20.22
C ASP A 563 -4.28 19.76 18.82
N ILE A 564 -5.57 19.82 18.49
CA ILE A 564 -6.03 20.27 17.16
C ILE A 564 -5.91 21.78 17.10
N ASP A 565 -5.29 22.30 16.03
CA ASP A 565 -5.13 23.72 15.72
C ASP A 565 -4.45 24.53 16.84
N ASP A 566 -3.70 23.89 17.73
CA ASP A 566 -2.84 24.56 18.70
C ASP A 566 -1.51 24.92 18.02
N PRO A 567 -1.18 26.24 17.88
CA PRO A 567 0.05 26.70 17.24
C PRO A 567 1.29 26.69 18.15
N GLU A 568 1.14 26.36 19.43
CA GLU A 568 2.20 26.46 20.42
C GLU A 568 3.38 25.51 20.09
N ARG A 569 4.57 26.09 19.93
CA ARG A 569 5.79 25.37 19.55
C ARG A 569 6.64 24.94 20.74
N SER A 570 6.44 25.58 21.89
CA SER A 570 7.18 25.25 23.10
C SER A 570 6.63 23.98 23.78
N MET A 571 7.47 23.31 24.55
CA MET A 571 7.05 22.22 25.43
C MET A 571 6.18 22.73 26.55
N GLN A 572 5.13 22.01 26.90
CA GLN A 572 4.22 22.33 27.99
C GLN A 572 4.28 21.23 29.04
N ALA A 573 4.36 21.63 30.32
CA ALA A 573 4.32 20.70 31.45
C ALA A 573 3.04 19.85 31.46
N ALA A 574 1.89 20.44 31.07
CA ALA A 574 0.62 19.75 30.94
C ALA A 574 0.69 18.58 29.91
N GLY A 575 1.42 18.75 28.81
CA GLY A 575 1.62 17.70 27.83
C GLY A 575 2.46 16.53 28.35
N HIS A 576 3.46 16.81 29.17
CA HIS A 576 4.21 15.75 29.86
C HIS A 576 3.34 14.98 30.84
N ILE A 577 2.53 15.69 31.64
CA ILE A 577 1.59 15.08 32.58
C ILE A 577 0.60 14.17 31.86
N GLU A 578 0.00 14.62 30.76
CA GLU A 578 -0.93 13.83 29.96
C GLU A 578 -0.27 12.56 29.43
N ASN A 579 0.93 12.66 28.88
CA ASN A 579 1.68 11.51 28.38
C ASN A 579 1.99 10.49 29.48
N LEU A 580 2.40 10.95 30.66
CA LEU A 580 2.67 10.08 31.82
C LEU A 580 1.41 9.41 32.36
N GLN A 581 0.28 10.13 32.42
CA GLN A 581 -1.01 9.56 32.82
C GLN A 581 -1.45 8.43 31.90
N ARG A 582 -1.39 8.62 30.58
CA ARG A 582 -1.70 7.58 29.59
C ARG A 582 -0.76 6.39 29.70
N LEU A 583 0.53 6.67 29.92
CA LEU A 583 1.53 5.63 30.09
C LEU A 583 1.25 4.78 31.33
N ALA A 584 0.94 5.40 32.47
CA ALA A 584 0.61 4.70 33.71
C ALA A 584 -0.68 3.87 33.63
N GLN A 585 -1.65 4.30 32.82
CA GLN A 585 -2.86 3.52 32.55
C GLN A 585 -2.58 2.24 31.76
N MET A 586 -1.66 2.31 30.81
CA MET A 586 -1.27 1.15 29.98
C MET A 586 -0.32 0.20 30.72
N LEU A 587 0.66 0.77 31.41
CA LEU A 587 1.78 0.10 32.07
C LEU A 587 1.81 0.51 33.55
N PRO A 588 1.15 -0.22 34.46
CA PRO A 588 1.04 0.16 35.87
C PRO A 588 2.37 0.35 36.58
N ALA A 589 3.45 -0.31 36.12
CA ALA A 589 4.80 -0.12 36.66
C ALA A 589 5.33 1.32 36.53
N PHE A 590 4.76 2.13 35.63
CA PHE A 590 5.13 3.53 35.44
C PHE A 590 4.36 4.50 36.35
N ALA A 591 3.35 4.03 37.08
CA ALA A 591 2.58 4.89 37.98
C ALA A 591 3.42 5.51 39.08
N ALA A 592 4.43 4.79 39.55
CA ALA A 592 5.36 5.29 40.59
C ALA A 592 6.34 6.38 40.09
N ALA A 593 6.56 6.44 38.76
CA ALA A 593 7.40 7.45 38.09
C ALA A 593 6.64 8.76 37.84
N PHE A 594 5.36 8.81 38.17
CA PHE A 594 4.51 9.96 37.95
C PHE A 594 4.64 10.94 39.10
N ASP A 595 5.56 11.91 38.96
CA ASP A 595 5.66 13.08 39.85
C ASP A 595 5.37 14.35 39.06
N GLN A 596 4.25 14.99 39.37
CA GLN A 596 3.83 16.24 38.72
C GLN A 596 4.84 17.38 38.90
N GLN A 597 5.58 17.39 39.98
CA GLN A 597 6.55 18.45 40.28
C GLN A 597 7.76 18.38 39.32
N HIS A 598 8.14 17.19 38.88
CA HIS A 598 9.26 16.99 37.98
C HIS A 598 8.86 17.02 36.48
N ALA A 599 7.56 17.00 36.17
CA ALA A 599 7.10 16.97 34.80
C ALA A 599 7.62 18.13 33.92
N ALA A 600 7.74 19.33 34.50
CA ALA A 600 8.22 20.50 33.78
C ALA A 600 9.71 20.42 33.38
N SER A 601 10.49 19.57 34.04
CA SER A 601 11.92 19.39 33.77
C SER A 601 12.24 18.27 32.76
N LEU A 602 11.23 17.51 32.34
CA LEU A 602 11.42 16.41 31.37
C LEU A 602 11.78 16.94 30.01
N ALA A 603 12.71 16.28 29.36
CA ALA A 603 13.01 16.51 27.97
C ALA A 603 11.85 15.96 27.06
N GLY A 604 11.74 16.55 25.90
CA GLY A 604 10.69 16.16 24.96
C GLY A 604 10.86 16.83 23.61
N ARG A 605 9.84 16.67 22.77
CA ARG A 605 9.79 17.31 21.47
C ARG A 605 8.35 17.64 21.08
N VAL A 606 8.16 18.81 20.47
CA VAL A 606 6.90 19.21 19.86
C VAL A 606 7.03 19.12 18.34
N ALA A 607 6.01 18.57 17.70
CA ALA A 607 5.90 18.53 16.24
C ALA A 607 4.43 18.61 15.81
N PHE A 608 4.21 19.03 14.55
CA PHE A 608 2.89 19.25 14.00
C PHE A 608 2.58 18.23 12.92
N ARG A 609 1.52 17.44 13.12
CA ARG A 609 1.04 16.46 12.14
C ARG A 609 0.05 17.16 11.21
N CYS A 610 0.24 17.00 9.91
CA CYS A 610 -0.75 17.37 8.89
C CYS A 610 -1.72 16.22 8.70
N VAL A 611 -3.02 16.48 8.88
CA VAL A 611 -4.07 15.46 8.84
C VAL A 611 -5.19 15.94 7.91
N ALA A 612 -5.65 15.11 6.99
CA ALA A 612 -6.87 15.39 6.22
C ALA A 612 -8.12 15.14 7.07
N SER A 613 -9.25 15.79 6.73
CA SER A 613 -10.48 15.71 7.51
C SER A 613 -11.06 14.29 7.65
N ASP A 614 -10.79 13.40 6.70
CA ASP A 614 -11.17 11.98 6.74
C ASP A 614 -10.04 11.05 7.24
N ARG A 615 -8.90 11.61 7.66
CA ARG A 615 -7.73 10.94 8.22
C ARG A 615 -6.97 10.01 7.27
N LEU A 616 -7.33 9.97 5.99
CA LEU A 616 -6.54 9.31 4.95
C LEU A 616 -5.58 10.32 4.31
N PRO A 617 -4.37 9.90 3.92
CA PRO A 617 -3.43 10.79 3.26
C PRO A 617 -3.93 11.24 1.88
N LEU A 618 -3.31 12.28 1.35
CA LEU A 618 -3.55 12.85 0.02
C LEU A 618 -2.38 12.46 -0.88
N ILE A 619 -2.59 11.42 -1.73
CA ILE A 619 -1.52 10.82 -2.53
C ILE A 619 -2.00 10.65 -3.98
N GLY A 620 -1.28 11.24 -4.94
CA GLY A 620 -1.54 11.08 -6.36
C GLY A 620 -1.47 12.37 -7.16
N ALA A 621 -1.89 12.29 -8.43
CA ALA A 621 -1.96 13.43 -9.34
C ALA A 621 -2.97 14.46 -8.85
N LEU A 622 -2.59 15.74 -8.86
CA LEU A 622 -3.48 16.84 -8.43
C LEU A 622 -4.53 17.14 -9.50
N ALA A 623 -5.73 17.50 -9.06
CA ALA A 623 -6.78 17.94 -9.96
C ALA A 623 -6.49 19.35 -10.51
N ASP A 624 -6.88 19.58 -11.76
CA ASP A 624 -7.15 20.93 -12.26
C ASP A 624 -8.54 21.34 -11.74
N GLU A 625 -8.56 21.99 -10.57
CA GLU A 625 -9.79 22.38 -9.88
C GLU A 625 -10.62 23.34 -10.74
N THR A 626 -9.98 24.24 -11.50
CA THR A 626 -10.66 25.21 -12.37
C THR A 626 -11.37 24.49 -13.51
N ALA A 627 -10.69 23.59 -14.22
CA ALA A 627 -11.30 22.81 -15.30
C ALA A 627 -12.40 21.88 -14.77
N ALA A 628 -12.22 21.28 -13.59
CA ALA A 628 -13.23 20.44 -12.95
C ALA A 628 -14.51 21.22 -12.58
N ILE A 629 -14.36 22.43 -12.07
CA ILE A 629 -15.51 23.31 -11.72
C ILE A 629 -16.24 23.78 -12.99
N GLN A 630 -15.52 24.10 -14.05
CA GLN A 630 -16.14 24.46 -15.35
C GLN A 630 -16.99 23.32 -15.93
N ASP A 631 -16.55 22.07 -15.75
CA ASP A 631 -17.25 20.87 -16.25
C ASP A 631 -18.09 20.15 -15.18
N ARG A 632 -18.47 20.87 -14.12
CA ARG A 632 -19.09 20.32 -12.91
C ARG A 632 -20.33 19.47 -13.16
N GLU A 633 -21.17 19.81 -14.13
CA GLU A 633 -22.41 19.08 -14.42
C GLU A 633 -22.10 17.66 -14.94
N ARG A 634 -21.11 17.53 -15.81
CA ARG A 634 -20.66 16.24 -16.33
C ARG A 634 -19.98 15.39 -15.26
N LEU A 635 -19.26 16.05 -14.33
CA LEU A 635 -18.43 15.37 -13.32
C LEU A 635 -19.19 14.97 -12.05
N ARG A 636 -20.47 15.31 -11.88
CA ARG A 636 -21.26 14.90 -10.70
C ARG A 636 -21.31 13.38 -10.48
N GLY A 637 -21.31 12.59 -11.55
CA GLY A 637 -21.31 11.13 -11.50
C GLY A 637 -19.92 10.47 -11.69
N ALA A 638 -18.86 11.28 -11.73
CA ALA A 638 -17.50 10.84 -11.98
C ALA A 638 -16.88 10.13 -10.75
N TRP A 639 -15.79 9.42 -10.97
CA TRP A 639 -14.90 8.90 -9.95
C TRP A 639 -13.73 9.89 -9.75
N PRO A 640 -12.97 9.83 -8.63
CA PRO A 640 -11.83 10.71 -8.43
C PRO A 640 -10.85 10.72 -9.60
N LEU A 641 -10.58 9.55 -10.17
CA LEU A 641 -9.65 9.38 -11.30
C LEU A 641 -10.16 9.96 -12.63
N ASP A 642 -11.47 10.23 -12.76
CA ASP A 642 -12.06 10.82 -13.98
C ASP A 642 -11.93 12.36 -14.03
N LEU A 643 -11.51 12.98 -12.92
CA LEU A 643 -11.37 14.44 -12.87
C LEU A 643 -10.18 14.90 -13.72
N PRO A 644 -10.27 16.09 -14.34
CA PRO A 644 -9.13 16.68 -15.05
C PRO A 644 -7.96 16.89 -14.09
N ARG A 645 -6.74 16.66 -14.59
CA ARG A 645 -5.51 16.72 -13.80
C ARG A 645 -4.65 17.88 -14.22
N ALA A 646 -4.00 18.52 -13.25
CA ALA A 646 -2.91 19.46 -13.47
C ALA A 646 -1.67 18.66 -13.88
N ASN A 647 -1.45 18.57 -15.19
CA ASN A 647 -0.43 17.68 -15.77
C ASN A 647 0.96 17.96 -15.20
N GLY A 648 1.60 16.94 -14.61
CA GLY A 648 2.91 17.04 -13.97
C GLY A 648 2.89 17.48 -12.51
N LEU A 649 1.72 17.75 -11.90
CA LEU A 649 1.61 18.06 -10.47
C LEU A 649 1.07 16.87 -9.67
N TYR A 650 1.75 16.55 -8.57
CA TYR A 650 1.41 15.46 -7.67
C TYR A 650 1.45 15.89 -6.20
N GLY A 651 0.67 15.24 -5.35
CA GLY A 651 0.66 15.47 -3.91
C GLY A 651 1.00 14.21 -3.13
N ALA A 652 1.75 14.36 -2.04
CA ALA A 652 2.10 13.32 -1.09
C ALA A 652 2.14 13.91 0.33
N PHE A 653 0.98 14.23 0.89
CA PHE A 653 0.89 14.97 2.15
C PHE A 653 -0.30 14.50 3.01
N ALA A 654 -0.48 15.13 4.18
CA ALA A 654 -1.49 14.77 5.17
C ALA A 654 -1.35 13.35 5.74
N TYR A 655 -0.12 12.90 5.98
CA TYR A 655 0.19 11.55 6.47
C TYR A 655 -0.13 11.33 7.96
N GLY A 656 -0.48 12.37 8.70
CA GLY A 656 -0.88 12.31 10.09
C GLY A 656 0.21 11.68 10.97
N SER A 657 -0.18 10.69 11.77
CA SER A 657 0.73 9.95 12.66
C SER A 657 1.30 8.65 12.04
N ARG A 658 1.01 8.36 10.75
CA ARG A 658 1.37 7.08 10.13
C ARG A 658 2.30 7.22 8.93
N GLY A 659 3.12 8.28 8.92
CA GLY A 659 4.06 8.58 7.84
C GLY A 659 4.96 7.40 7.46
N LEU A 660 5.42 6.61 8.42
CA LEU A 660 6.27 5.43 8.18
C LEU A 660 5.56 4.35 7.33
N VAL A 661 4.27 4.17 7.55
CA VAL A 661 3.47 3.17 6.82
C VAL A 661 3.02 3.72 5.46
N TRP A 662 2.73 5.02 5.36
CA TRP A 662 2.22 5.63 4.13
C TRP A 662 3.32 5.97 3.11
N ALA A 663 4.52 6.41 3.57
CA ALA A 663 5.49 7.07 2.72
C ALA A 663 6.02 6.20 1.59
N GLY A 664 6.44 4.99 1.89
CA GLY A 664 6.99 4.08 0.88
C GLY A 664 5.97 3.71 -0.21
N LEU A 665 4.77 3.28 0.21
CA LEU A 665 3.70 2.89 -0.70
C LEU A 665 3.16 4.08 -1.49
N GLY A 666 3.02 5.25 -0.85
CA GLY A 666 2.56 6.48 -1.53
C GLY A 666 3.55 6.96 -2.59
N ALA A 667 4.84 6.87 -2.30
CA ALA A 667 5.89 7.20 -3.27
C ALA A 667 5.89 6.21 -4.46
N GLU A 668 5.69 4.92 -4.20
CA GLU A 668 5.58 3.91 -5.25
C GLU A 668 4.35 4.13 -6.12
N LEU A 669 3.20 4.49 -5.53
CA LEU A 669 1.98 4.80 -6.25
C LEU A 669 2.18 6.00 -7.20
N ILE A 670 2.76 7.10 -6.71
CA ILE A 670 3.03 8.29 -7.53
C ILE A 670 4.03 7.97 -8.65
N ALA A 671 5.11 7.27 -8.34
CA ALA A 671 6.09 6.87 -9.35
C ALA A 671 5.45 5.98 -10.42
N SER A 672 4.58 5.04 -10.03
CA SER A 672 3.83 4.18 -10.96
C SER A 672 2.85 5.00 -11.83
N GLN A 673 2.20 6.04 -11.27
CA GLN A 673 1.33 6.96 -12.03
C GLN A 673 2.12 7.74 -13.08
N ILE A 674 3.29 8.28 -12.72
CA ILE A 674 4.16 9.03 -13.62
C ILE A 674 4.65 8.15 -14.78
N GLU A 675 5.04 6.92 -14.47
CA GLU A 675 5.64 5.99 -15.43
C GLU A 675 4.61 5.21 -16.26
N GLY A 676 3.33 5.17 -15.84
CA GLY A 676 2.31 4.32 -16.43
C GLY A 676 2.49 2.83 -16.09
N GLU A 677 3.11 2.53 -14.98
CA GLU A 677 3.31 1.17 -14.45
C GLU A 677 2.03 0.63 -13.77
N PRO A 678 1.90 -0.70 -13.59
CA PRO A 678 0.87 -1.26 -12.72
C PRO A 678 0.91 -0.63 -11.33
N TRP A 679 -0.25 -0.30 -10.77
CA TRP A 679 -0.29 0.30 -9.44
C TRP A 679 0.02 -0.71 -8.34
N PRO A 680 0.64 -0.27 -7.23
CA PRO A 680 1.06 -1.15 -6.14
C PRO A 680 -0.08 -1.52 -5.18
N ILE A 681 -1.26 -0.97 -5.38
CA ILE A 681 -2.48 -1.19 -4.59
C ILE A 681 -3.70 -1.27 -5.51
N GLU A 682 -4.79 -1.75 -4.95
CA GLU A 682 -6.10 -1.80 -5.60
C GLU A 682 -6.59 -0.40 -5.97
N ARG A 683 -7.34 -0.31 -7.07
CA ARG A 683 -7.86 0.95 -7.60
C ARG A 683 -8.75 1.68 -6.59
N ASP A 684 -9.66 0.97 -5.92
CA ASP A 684 -10.55 1.56 -4.92
C ASP A 684 -9.78 2.20 -3.77
N LEU A 685 -8.70 1.58 -3.31
CA LEU A 685 -7.83 2.15 -2.28
C LEU A 685 -7.06 3.38 -2.80
N ALA A 686 -6.61 3.36 -4.04
CA ALA A 686 -5.96 4.52 -4.64
C ALA A 686 -6.93 5.69 -4.84
N GLU A 687 -8.21 5.42 -5.17
CA GLU A 687 -9.27 6.43 -5.25
C GLU A 687 -9.57 7.07 -3.88
N ASP A 688 -9.50 6.31 -2.80
CA ASP A 688 -9.66 6.82 -1.43
C ASP A 688 -8.44 7.65 -0.95
N LEU A 689 -7.28 7.47 -1.57
CA LEU A 689 -6.08 8.28 -1.34
C LEU A 689 -6.01 9.52 -2.26
N ASP A 690 -6.78 9.54 -3.35
CA ASP A 690 -6.69 10.58 -4.38
C ASP A 690 -6.95 11.98 -3.82
N PRO A 691 -6.07 12.98 -4.07
CA PRO A 691 -6.27 14.35 -3.60
C PRO A 691 -7.57 14.99 -4.09
N ALA A 692 -8.08 14.57 -5.26
CA ALA A 692 -9.31 15.11 -5.85
C ALA A 692 -10.61 14.59 -5.20
N ARG A 693 -10.56 13.64 -4.26
CA ARG A 693 -11.76 13.08 -3.61
C ARG A 693 -12.61 14.12 -2.88
N PHE A 694 -11.99 15.16 -2.34
CA PHE A 694 -12.71 16.26 -1.67
C PHE A 694 -13.36 17.22 -2.66
N LEU A 695 -12.68 17.55 -3.76
CA LEU A 695 -13.26 18.30 -4.86
C LEU A 695 -14.47 17.58 -5.44
N LEU A 696 -14.36 16.28 -5.70
CA LEU A 696 -15.48 15.48 -6.19
C LEU A 696 -16.67 15.46 -5.21
N ARG A 697 -16.39 15.40 -3.91
CA ARG A 697 -17.44 15.51 -2.88
C ARG A 697 -18.14 16.87 -2.95
N ALA A 698 -17.39 17.96 -3.09
CA ALA A 698 -17.92 19.31 -3.24
C ALA A 698 -18.74 19.49 -4.54
N LEU A 699 -18.30 18.92 -5.66
CA LEU A 699 -19.03 18.89 -6.93
C LEU A 699 -20.37 18.15 -6.79
N ARG A 700 -20.37 16.98 -6.14
CA ARG A 700 -21.59 16.19 -5.89
C ARG A 700 -22.60 16.90 -4.98
N GLN A 701 -22.11 17.68 -4.02
CA GLN A 701 -22.93 18.48 -3.10
C GLN A 701 -23.37 19.83 -3.69
N GLY A 702 -22.84 20.22 -4.86
CA GLY A 702 -23.09 21.53 -5.44
C GLY A 702 -22.45 22.70 -4.68
N THR A 703 -21.44 22.45 -3.84
CA THR A 703 -20.72 23.44 -3.03
C THR A 703 -19.42 23.90 -3.66
N ALA A 704 -18.96 23.26 -4.75
CA ALA A 704 -17.81 23.70 -5.52
C ALA A 704 -18.13 25.00 -6.28
N ARG A 705 -17.31 26.05 -6.06
CA ARG A 705 -17.47 27.40 -6.63
C ARG A 705 -16.21 27.84 -7.34
#